data_6272ecb0196cb9e96ebdc8af4e477bc1
#
_entry.id   6272ecb0196cb9e96ebdc8af4e477bc1
#
_cell.length_a   1.000
_cell.length_b   1.000
_cell.length_c   1.000
_cell.angle_alpha   90.00
_cell.angle_beta   90.00
_cell.angle_gamma   90.00
#
_symmetry.space_group_name_H-M   'P 1'
#
loop_
_entity.id
_entity.type
_entity.pdbx_description
1 polymer ?
#
loop_
_entity_poly.entity_id
_entity_poly.type
_entity_poly.pdbx_seq_one_letter_code
_entity_poly.pdbx_strand_id
1 'polypeptide(L)'
;MSNTDPLSFAPDALVRGGPRTAADGVAKTSITTAGAADHISGPSWNGDYGLPLTITYAYRASGEVPADSGATGFTRFTAGQIAAGDRAFLAWSDVANIHFQRVDDGSGYSNDATILLGDYNTDLYSGFTYLPDGDPAQRDSASLEGDVWIDFTRSYNAFPTLDNQGAEVLIHEIGHSIGLNHPGAYNRSDAVAPTYDNSAEYYEDTTQYTVMSYFAPGQTGAALGGRYSAIPLLDDITAIQRLYGANSAAFAGDTIYGFNSNSGREWFSLPPGSAAPIFAIWDGGGNDTLDFSGFGQAQTIDLRAGDFSNVGGLIGNVAIAYGVTIENGIGGTGNDEIIGNATGNVLTGGAGADTMSGEAGNDVVLGGAGNDQLDGGSGSDQLDGGDGNDRILGAPGVGAAGGGHEADYYMGGAGADTITGGPGNEHIYGNELTTVAGSPDGADNLSGGDGLDYIQGNAGADTIDGGNGADRLYGGADNDLVSGGLGDDYLQGNKGADSLSGGEGNDTVRGGADNDTLSGGAGLDQMSGDAGGDRFVFANGDAAFATNGSAAYATDHILDLGNGGDLIQLPFHVLAVLDGSAATAATAFAQASALLAGTIQDVAAIGVGADTILFFVGNGGAGLPDSAITLNGIDAMTIGTASFA
;
A
#
# COMPACT_ATOMS: atom_id res chain seq x y z
N MET A 1 -12.05 6.84 44.41
CA MET A 1 -11.59 5.55 43.85
C MET A 1 -11.22 5.86 42.43
N SER A 2 -10.01 5.56 42.01
CA SER A 2 -9.52 5.91 40.67
C SER A 2 -10.28 5.07 39.65
N ASN A 3 -11.14 5.73 38.85
CA ASN A 3 -11.77 5.13 37.69
C ASN A 3 -10.67 4.91 36.66
N THR A 4 -10.24 3.65 36.45
CA THR A 4 -9.37 3.29 35.37
C THR A 4 -10.24 3.26 34.11
N ASP A 5 -10.01 4.20 33.20
CA ASP A 5 -10.62 4.26 31.88
C ASP A 5 -10.46 2.89 31.18
N PRO A 6 -11.54 2.17 30.83
CA PRO A 6 -11.44 0.85 30.20
C PRO A 6 -10.93 0.89 28.76
N LEU A 7 -10.80 2.06 28.16
CA LEU A 7 -10.27 2.26 26.81
C LEU A 7 -8.79 2.73 26.89
N SER A 8 -7.88 1.85 27.33
CA SER A 8 -6.47 2.07 27.04
C SER A 8 -6.25 1.70 25.56
N PHE A 9 -6.55 2.62 24.65
CA PHE A 9 -6.00 2.57 23.31
C PHE A 9 -4.48 2.59 23.42
N ALA A 10 -3.80 1.81 22.57
CA ALA A 10 -2.36 1.99 22.39
C ALA A 10 -2.09 3.50 22.18
N PRO A 11 -1.01 4.05 22.77
CA PRO A 11 -0.77 5.48 22.66
C PRO A 11 -0.76 5.86 21.18
N ASP A 12 -1.67 6.76 20.79
CA ASP A 12 -1.76 7.33 19.45
C ASP A 12 -0.37 7.68 18.96
N ALA A 13 0.19 6.91 18.02
CA ALA A 13 1.44 7.23 17.37
C ALA A 13 1.30 8.50 16.51
N LEU A 14 0.09 8.92 16.21
CA LEU A 14 -0.25 10.18 15.59
C LEU A 14 -0.62 11.21 16.66
N VAL A 15 0.38 11.76 17.30
CA VAL A 15 0.24 13.03 18.02
C VAL A 15 -0.10 14.09 16.96
N ARG A 16 -1.41 14.33 16.74
CA ARG A 16 -1.89 15.55 16.11
C ARG A 16 -1.55 16.71 17.05
N GLY A 17 -0.27 16.99 17.26
CA GLY A 17 0.18 17.93 18.26
C GLY A 17 0.90 19.10 17.62
N GLY A 18 0.37 20.28 17.84
CA GLY A 18 0.96 21.53 17.43
C GLY A 18 -0.07 22.51 16.87
N PRO A 19 0.25 23.80 16.77
CA PRO A 19 -0.65 24.75 16.17
C PRO A 19 -0.79 24.46 14.68
N ARG A 20 -2.02 24.19 14.23
CA ARG A 20 -2.41 24.12 12.81
C ARG A 20 -3.09 25.43 12.42
N THR A 21 -2.93 25.81 11.18
CA THR A 21 -3.57 27.02 10.66
C THR A 21 -4.78 26.60 9.84
N ALA A 22 -5.97 27.02 10.28
CA ALA A 22 -7.22 26.81 9.55
C ALA A 22 -7.21 27.55 8.21
N ALA A 23 -8.17 27.24 7.34
CA ALA A 23 -8.27 27.83 5.99
C ALA A 23 -8.45 29.35 5.99
N ASP A 24 -8.98 29.93 7.07
CA ASP A 24 -9.10 31.38 7.29
C ASP A 24 -7.84 32.04 7.85
N GLY A 25 -6.78 31.28 8.11
CA GLY A 25 -5.50 31.75 8.64
C GLY A 25 -5.41 31.76 10.16
N VAL A 26 -6.42 31.28 10.89
CA VAL A 26 -6.41 31.22 12.34
C VAL A 26 -5.66 29.96 12.83
N ALA A 27 -4.70 30.15 13.69
CA ALA A 27 -3.97 29.06 14.32
C ALA A 27 -4.75 28.51 15.52
N LYS A 28 -5.09 27.21 15.48
CA LYS A 28 -5.70 26.47 16.57
C LYS A 28 -4.81 25.31 17.00
N THR A 29 -4.88 24.92 18.25
CA THR A 29 -4.20 23.70 18.71
C THR A 29 -4.91 22.49 18.17
N SER A 30 -4.19 21.60 17.48
CA SER A 30 -4.70 20.27 17.14
C SER A 30 -4.67 19.40 18.39
N ILE A 31 -5.73 18.65 18.63
CA ILE A 31 -5.83 17.72 19.75
C ILE A 31 -6.00 16.29 19.26
N THR A 32 -5.73 15.31 20.12
CA THR A 32 -6.00 13.92 19.82
C THR A 32 -7.50 13.67 19.79
N THR A 33 -7.94 12.58 19.13
CA THR A 33 -9.35 12.20 19.13
C THR A 33 -9.86 11.88 20.54
N ALA A 34 -9.02 11.31 21.42
CA ALA A 34 -9.38 11.15 22.83
C ALA A 34 -9.61 12.51 23.50
N GLY A 35 -8.81 13.53 23.18
CA GLY A 35 -9.02 14.91 23.63
C GLY A 35 -10.32 15.51 23.09
N ALA A 36 -10.64 15.31 21.81
CA ALA A 36 -11.89 15.73 21.20
C ALA A 36 -13.10 15.03 21.87
N ALA A 37 -12.98 13.73 22.15
CA ALA A 37 -14.00 12.98 22.87
C ALA A 37 -14.23 13.53 24.30
N ASP A 38 -13.19 14.06 24.98
CA ASP A 38 -13.34 14.73 26.27
C ASP A 38 -14.21 15.99 26.19
N HIS A 39 -14.09 16.75 25.09
CA HIS A 39 -14.92 17.94 24.85
C HIS A 39 -16.37 17.59 24.52
N ILE A 40 -16.56 16.56 23.68
CA ILE A 40 -17.88 16.17 23.16
C ILE A 40 -18.68 15.32 24.17
N SER A 41 -18.03 14.50 25.01
CA SER A 41 -18.75 13.65 25.97
C SER A 41 -19.41 14.45 27.09
N GLY A 42 -20.73 14.35 27.18
CA GLY A 42 -21.54 14.88 28.26
C GLY A 42 -21.97 13.79 29.26
N PRO A 43 -23.05 14.02 30.01
CA PRO A 43 -23.58 13.03 30.95
C PRO A 43 -24.18 11.82 30.22
N SER A 44 -23.81 10.61 30.63
CA SER A 44 -24.43 9.39 30.11
C SER A 44 -25.75 9.10 30.81
N TRP A 45 -26.69 8.47 30.12
CA TRP A 45 -27.94 7.97 30.75
C TRP A 45 -27.71 6.97 31.88
N ASN A 46 -26.55 6.33 31.94
CA ASN A 46 -26.23 5.37 33.00
C ASN A 46 -25.57 5.99 34.23
N GLY A 47 -25.19 7.28 34.16
CA GLY A 47 -24.41 7.94 35.19
C GLY A 47 -22.93 7.54 35.24
N ASP A 48 -22.55 6.43 34.57
CA ASP A 48 -21.19 5.89 34.45
C ASP A 48 -20.82 5.70 32.99
N TYR A 49 -19.53 5.70 32.68
CA TYR A 49 -19.01 5.52 31.32
C TYR A 49 -18.79 4.04 30.97
N GLY A 50 -18.84 3.73 29.68
CA GLY A 50 -18.53 2.39 29.13
C GLY A 50 -19.62 1.33 29.35
N LEU A 51 -20.78 1.71 29.85
CA LEU A 51 -21.88 0.77 30.15
C LEU A 51 -22.92 0.75 29.02
N PRO A 52 -23.33 -0.44 28.51
CA PRO A 52 -24.36 -0.56 27.50
C PRO A 52 -25.68 0.11 27.94
N LEU A 53 -26.38 0.70 26.96
CA LEU A 53 -27.66 1.37 27.17
C LEU A 53 -28.79 0.65 26.42
N THR A 54 -29.93 0.44 27.07
CA THR A 54 -31.20 0.15 26.42
C THR A 54 -32.16 1.28 26.71
N ILE A 55 -32.72 1.94 25.70
CA ILE A 55 -33.58 3.09 25.85
C ILE A 55 -34.70 3.07 24.81
N THR A 56 -35.89 3.56 25.21
CA THR A 56 -37.02 3.66 24.30
C THR A 56 -37.08 5.01 23.61
N TYR A 57 -37.54 5.03 22.38
CA TYR A 57 -37.83 6.26 21.65
C TYR A 57 -39.19 6.19 20.93
N ALA A 58 -39.79 7.34 20.69
CA ALA A 58 -41.01 7.44 19.89
C ALA A 58 -41.15 8.79 19.19
N TYR A 59 -41.98 8.82 18.18
CA TYR A 59 -42.41 10.05 17.52
C TYR A 59 -43.71 10.53 18.20
N ARG A 60 -43.75 11.76 18.65
CA ARG A 60 -44.87 12.31 19.43
C ARG A 60 -46.19 12.19 18.70
N ALA A 61 -47.18 11.62 19.35
CA ALA A 61 -48.56 11.56 18.92
C ALA A 61 -49.29 12.91 19.10
N SER A 62 -48.93 13.62 20.16
CA SER A 62 -49.50 14.91 20.55
C SER A 62 -48.60 15.61 21.55
N GLY A 63 -48.79 16.89 21.78
CA GLY A 63 -48.04 17.62 22.82
C GLY A 63 -48.01 19.12 22.58
N GLU A 64 -47.37 19.82 23.48
CA GLU A 64 -47.03 21.23 23.32
C GLU A 64 -45.48 21.34 23.29
N VAL A 65 -44.98 22.27 22.52
CA VAL A 65 -43.55 22.60 22.51
C VAL A 65 -43.21 23.21 23.89
N PRO A 66 -42.08 22.85 24.53
CA PRO A 66 -41.72 23.38 25.83
C PRO A 66 -41.67 24.91 25.84
N ALA A 67 -42.29 25.54 26.84
CA ALA A 67 -42.48 26.99 26.86
C ALA A 67 -41.17 27.77 27.03
N ASP A 68 -40.15 27.16 27.64
CA ASP A 68 -38.81 27.72 27.85
C ASP A 68 -37.95 27.76 26.57
N SER A 69 -38.29 26.96 25.58
CA SER A 69 -37.59 26.93 24.29
C SER A 69 -37.85 28.16 23.41
N GLY A 70 -38.94 28.90 23.69
CA GLY A 70 -39.44 30.00 22.81
C GLY A 70 -40.06 29.52 21.51
N ALA A 71 -40.03 28.23 21.18
CA ALA A 71 -40.67 27.63 20.03
C ALA A 71 -42.16 27.42 20.23
N THR A 72 -42.94 27.32 19.17
CA THR A 72 -44.39 27.14 19.18
C THR A 72 -44.87 26.25 18.04
N GLY A 73 -46.12 25.77 18.15
CA GLY A 73 -46.80 25.10 17.05
C GLY A 73 -46.35 23.69 16.78
N PHE A 74 -46.72 22.77 17.70
CA PHE A 74 -46.43 21.33 17.54
C PHE A 74 -46.96 20.77 16.20
N THR A 75 -46.15 19.98 15.52
CA THR A 75 -46.50 19.15 14.38
C THR A 75 -45.93 17.77 14.52
N ARG A 76 -46.62 16.76 14.00
CA ARG A 76 -46.09 15.38 13.99
C ARG A 76 -45.08 15.21 12.89
N PHE A 77 -44.09 14.40 13.11
CA PHE A 77 -43.18 13.94 12.08
C PHE A 77 -43.91 13.30 10.90
N THR A 78 -43.51 13.64 9.66
CA THR A 78 -43.94 12.95 8.46
C THR A 78 -43.35 11.55 8.39
N ALA A 79 -43.87 10.67 7.53
CA ALA A 79 -43.31 9.36 7.30
C ALA A 79 -41.83 9.40 6.84
N GLY A 80 -41.45 10.44 6.06
CA GLY A 80 -40.05 10.64 5.63
C GLY A 80 -39.11 11.01 6.78
N GLN A 81 -39.56 11.88 7.68
CA GLN A 81 -38.81 12.24 8.88
C GLN A 81 -38.68 11.05 9.86
N ILE A 82 -39.76 10.27 10.02
CA ILE A 82 -39.74 9.03 10.81
C ILE A 82 -38.66 8.05 10.27
N ALA A 83 -38.67 7.82 8.96
CA ALA A 83 -37.66 6.94 8.33
C ALA A 83 -36.23 7.47 8.52
N ALA A 84 -36.03 8.77 8.41
CA ALA A 84 -34.73 9.39 8.65
C ALA A 84 -34.28 9.32 10.13
N GLY A 85 -35.22 9.53 11.06
CA GLY A 85 -34.95 9.36 12.49
C GLY A 85 -34.61 7.91 12.87
N ASP A 86 -35.36 6.93 12.34
CA ASP A 86 -35.06 5.51 12.56
C ASP A 86 -33.65 5.16 12.04
N ARG A 87 -33.23 5.74 10.88
CA ARG A 87 -31.85 5.59 10.37
C ARG A 87 -30.82 6.20 11.31
N ALA A 88 -31.06 7.39 11.82
CA ALA A 88 -30.14 8.07 12.74
C ALA A 88 -29.97 7.28 14.05
N PHE A 89 -31.03 6.75 14.65
CA PHE A 89 -30.93 5.85 15.79
C PHE A 89 -30.12 4.57 15.48
N LEU A 90 -30.35 3.99 14.29
CA LEU A 90 -29.61 2.82 13.85
C LEU A 90 -28.13 3.14 13.67
N ALA A 91 -27.78 4.29 13.10
CA ALA A 91 -26.40 4.71 12.90
C ALA A 91 -25.64 4.88 14.24
N TRP A 92 -26.29 5.41 15.27
CA TRP A 92 -25.72 5.47 16.62
C TRP A 92 -25.58 4.08 17.26
N SER A 93 -26.54 3.16 17.02
CA SER A 93 -26.44 1.77 17.49
C SER A 93 -25.31 0.99 16.81
N ASP A 94 -25.01 1.29 15.56
CA ASP A 94 -23.95 0.59 14.82
C ASP A 94 -22.57 0.87 15.45
N VAL A 95 -22.34 2.07 15.98
CA VAL A 95 -21.03 2.48 16.48
C VAL A 95 -20.83 2.25 17.98
N ALA A 96 -21.91 2.15 18.77
CA ALA A 96 -21.81 2.01 20.23
C ALA A 96 -22.84 1.01 20.78
N ASN A 97 -22.61 0.50 21.99
CA ASN A 97 -23.50 -0.45 22.67
C ASN A 97 -24.78 0.23 23.16
N ILE A 98 -25.56 0.80 22.25
CA ILE A 98 -26.86 1.40 22.52
C ILE A 98 -27.94 0.60 21.79
N HIS A 99 -28.91 0.08 22.54
CA HIS A 99 -30.06 -0.60 21.98
C HIS A 99 -31.28 0.31 22.05
N PHE A 100 -31.66 0.89 20.92
CA PHE A 100 -32.86 1.70 20.81
C PHE A 100 -34.08 0.83 20.51
N GLN A 101 -35.10 0.99 21.35
CA GLN A 101 -36.38 0.31 21.17
C GLN A 101 -37.47 1.33 20.81
N ARG A 102 -37.95 1.28 19.57
CA ARG A 102 -39.06 2.11 19.14
C ARG A 102 -40.36 1.67 19.80
N VAL A 103 -41.11 2.65 20.30
CA VAL A 103 -42.46 2.45 20.87
C VAL A 103 -43.47 3.14 19.98
N ASP A 104 -44.54 2.46 19.59
CA ASP A 104 -45.68 3.06 18.92
C ASP A 104 -46.99 2.35 19.33
N ASP A 105 -48.11 3.03 19.14
CA ASP A 105 -49.46 2.52 19.46
C ASP A 105 -50.11 1.78 18.25
N GLY A 106 -49.34 1.48 17.22
CA GLY A 106 -49.81 0.93 15.95
C GLY A 106 -50.16 1.98 14.90
N SER A 107 -50.07 3.28 15.26
CA SER A 107 -50.21 4.40 14.35
C SER A 107 -48.86 4.95 13.82
N GLY A 108 -47.78 4.46 14.35
CA GLY A 108 -46.44 4.98 14.11
C GLY A 108 -46.00 6.06 15.10
N TYR A 109 -46.85 6.41 16.07
CA TYR A 109 -46.60 7.47 17.06
C TYR A 109 -46.88 6.97 18.47
N SER A 110 -46.26 7.58 19.48
CA SER A 110 -46.56 7.39 20.90
C SER A 110 -46.05 8.59 21.69
N ASN A 111 -46.56 8.76 22.89
CA ASN A 111 -46.01 9.66 23.92
C ASN A 111 -45.43 8.88 25.12
N ASP A 112 -45.25 7.56 24.96
CA ASP A 112 -44.83 6.68 26.04
C ASP A 112 -43.45 6.06 25.73
N ALA A 113 -42.43 6.92 25.66
CA ALA A 113 -41.04 6.54 25.49
C ALA A 113 -40.14 7.54 26.23
N THR A 114 -38.91 7.14 26.51
CA THR A 114 -37.93 7.98 27.19
C THR A 114 -37.49 9.16 26.32
N ILE A 115 -37.14 8.90 25.03
CA ILE A 115 -36.80 9.92 24.06
C ILE A 115 -38.01 10.16 23.17
N LEU A 116 -38.52 11.38 23.11
CA LEU A 116 -39.64 11.74 22.30
C LEU A 116 -39.26 12.78 21.23
N LEU A 117 -39.53 12.48 19.96
CA LEU A 117 -39.25 13.38 18.84
C LEU A 117 -40.53 14.09 18.36
N GLY A 118 -40.45 15.39 18.15
CA GLY A 118 -41.54 16.19 17.62
C GLY A 118 -41.07 17.36 16.78
N ASP A 119 -41.94 17.82 15.90
CA ASP A 119 -41.72 19.06 15.12
C ASP A 119 -42.31 20.26 15.81
N TYR A 120 -41.70 21.43 15.60
CA TYR A 120 -42.25 22.72 15.92
C TYR A 120 -42.32 23.64 14.67
N ASN A 121 -43.04 24.73 14.77
CA ASN A 121 -43.43 25.54 13.62
C ASN A 121 -43.05 27.01 13.79
N THR A 122 -41.94 27.29 14.42
CA THR A 122 -41.42 28.64 14.62
C THR A 122 -39.96 28.70 14.14
N ASP A 123 -39.66 29.59 13.23
CA ASP A 123 -38.30 29.75 12.67
C ASP A 123 -37.34 30.36 13.71
N LEU A 124 -36.84 29.54 14.61
CA LEU A 124 -35.84 29.89 15.63
C LEU A 124 -34.52 29.19 15.41
N TYR A 125 -34.49 27.84 15.48
CA TYR A 125 -33.33 26.98 15.38
C TYR A 125 -33.62 25.90 14.35
N SER A 126 -32.61 25.16 13.89
CA SER A 126 -32.82 23.98 13.03
C SER A 126 -33.43 22.81 13.82
N GLY A 127 -33.03 22.68 15.09
CA GLY A 127 -33.50 21.73 16.09
C GLY A 127 -33.01 22.17 17.45
N PHE A 128 -33.48 21.49 18.51
CA PHE A 128 -32.94 21.57 19.86
C PHE A 128 -33.28 20.31 20.65
N THR A 129 -32.44 19.99 21.61
CA THR A 129 -32.59 18.79 22.46
C THR A 129 -32.28 19.11 23.91
N TYR A 130 -32.96 18.44 24.83
CA TYR A 130 -32.63 18.44 26.25
C TYR A 130 -31.65 17.31 26.55
N LEU A 131 -30.45 17.64 27.02
CA LEU A 131 -29.43 16.67 27.44
C LEU A 131 -29.91 15.79 28.60
N PRO A 132 -29.50 14.52 28.70
CA PRO A 132 -29.69 13.73 29.89
C PRO A 132 -28.91 14.34 31.08
N ASP A 133 -29.46 14.23 32.31
CA ASP A 133 -28.78 14.73 33.51
C ASP A 133 -27.87 13.69 34.19
N GLY A 134 -27.86 12.45 33.64
CA GLY A 134 -27.10 11.33 34.18
C GLY A 134 -27.81 10.57 35.31
N ASP A 135 -29.04 10.91 35.65
CA ASP A 135 -29.83 10.17 36.65
C ASP A 135 -30.68 9.06 36.02
N PRO A 136 -30.33 7.77 36.22
CA PRO A 136 -31.11 6.66 35.68
C PRO A 136 -32.59 6.66 36.12
N ALA A 137 -32.94 7.38 37.18
CA ALA A 137 -34.33 7.47 37.68
C ALA A 137 -35.21 8.40 36.82
N GLN A 138 -34.63 9.26 35.99
CA GLN A 138 -35.34 10.21 35.13
C GLN A 138 -35.72 9.62 33.77
N ARG A 139 -35.51 8.34 33.51
CA ARG A 139 -35.81 7.66 32.26
C ARG A 139 -37.29 7.37 32.12
N ASP A 140 -38.13 8.38 32.14
CA ASP A 140 -39.57 8.23 31.95
C ASP A 140 -40.10 9.21 30.87
N SER A 141 -41.30 8.96 30.38
CA SER A 141 -41.97 9.77 29.39
C SER A 141 -42.48 11.13 29.90
N ALA A 142 -42.34 11.41 31.18
CA ALA A 142 -42.74 12.67 31.78
C ALA A 142 -41.58 13.67 31.87
N SER A 143 -40.34 13.19 31.77
CA SER A 143 -39.13 14.02 31.67
C SER A 143 -39.02 14.68 30.29
N LEU A 144 -38.42 15.85 30.24
CA LEU A 144 -38.01 16.47 28.95
C LEU A 144 -36.61 16.04 28.53
N GLU A 145 -35.87 15.33 29.36
CA GLU A 145 -34.53 14.88 29.09
C GLU A 145 -34.49 13.92 27.89
N GLY A 146 -33.59 14.17 26.96
CA GLY A 146 -33.48 13.45 25.71
C GLY A 146 -34.52 13.81 24.66
N ASP A 147 -35.50 14.67 24.93
CA ASP A 147 -36.51 15.07 23.98
C ASP A 147 -35.91 15.90 22.84
N VAL A 148 -36.25 15.51 21.62
CA VAL A 148 -35.73 16.08 20.38
C VAL A 148 -36.84 16.88 19.67
N TRP A 149 -36.53 18.11 19.31
CA TRP A 149 -37.44 19.01 18.62
C TRP A 149 -36.83 19.56 17.34
N ILE A 150 -37.52 19.39 16.20
CA ILE A 150 -37.02 19.74 14.86
C ILE A 150 -37.90 20.86 14.27
N ASP A 151 -37.27 21.87 13.66
CA ASP A 151 -37.97 22.96 12.99
C ASP A 151 -38.53 22.51 11.62
N PHE A 152 -39.84 22.29 11.55
CA PHE A 152 -40.53 21.89 10.32
C PHE A 152 -40.57 23.01 9.27
N THR A 153 -40.35 24.26 9.64
CA THR A 153 -40.35 25.39 8.67
C THR A 153 -39.15 25.34 7.72
N ARG A 154 -38.10 24.66 8.11
CA ARG A 154 -36.91 24.44 7.26
C ARG A 154 -37.20 23.33 6.25
N SER A 155 -37.11 23.63 4.97
CA SER A 155 -37.44 22.66 3.90
C SER A 155 -36.56 21.39 3.94
N TYR A 156 -35.32 21.50 4.33
CA TYR A 156 -34.40 20.35 4.49
C TYR A 156 -34.82 19.43 5.65
N ASN A 157 -35.37 19.96 6.73
CA ASN A 157 -35.90 19.19 7.85
C ASN A 157 -37.20 18.46 7.51
N ALA A 158 -38.02 19.08 6.65
CA ALA A 158 -39.27 18.47 6.17
C ALA A 158 -39.02 17.25 5.25
N PHE A 159 -37.87 17.22 4.57
CA PHE A 159 -37.50 16.18 3.62
C PHE A 159 -36.02 15.75 3.83
N PRO A 160 -35.68 15.10 4.96
CA PRO A 160 -34.29 14.71 5.24
C PRO A 160 -33.86 13.55 4.33
N THR A 161 -32.71 13.72 3.64
CA THR A 161 -32.05 12.72 2.79
C THR A 161 -30.62 12.46 3.32
N LEU A 162 -29.98 11.38 2.88
CA LEU A 162 -28.66 10.97 3.38
C LEU A 162 -27.55 12.02 3.26
N ASP A 163 -27.72 13.02 2.42
CA ASP A 163 -26.69 14.01 2.09
C ASP A 163 -27.12 15.46 2.30
N ASN A 164 -28.32 15.69 2.90
CA ASN A 164 -28.81 17.03 3.15
C ASN A 164 -28.73 17.41 4.65
N GLN A 165 -28.81 18.70 4.91
CA GLN A 165 -28.73 19.25 6.25
C GLN A 165 -29.82 18.70 7.21
N GLY A 166 -30.97 18.24 6.69
CA GLY A 166 -32.02 17.68 7.54
C GLY A 166 -31.63 16.35 8.21
N ALA A 167 -30.87 15.51 7.51
CA ALA A 167 -30.34 14.30 8.11
C ALA A 167 -29.24 14.63 9.14
N GLU A 168 -28.34 15.59 8.84
CA GLU A 168 -27.33 16.08 9.81
C GLU A 168 -28.00 16.64 11.05
N VAL A 169 -29.05 17.45 10.95
CA VAL A 169 -29.79 17.96 12.11
C VAL A 169 -30.34 16.81 12.96
N LEU A 170 -30.94 15.79 12.33
CA LEU A 170 -31.45 14.63 13.08
C LEU A 170 -30.37 13.87 13.82
N ILE A 171 -29.25 13.57 13.15
CA ILE A 171 -28.14 12.81 13.80
C ILE A 171 -27.49 13.64 14.91
N HIS A 172 -27.34 14.95 14.72
CA HIS A 172 -26.85 15.92 15.70
C HIS A 172 -27.75 15.97 16.96
N GLU A 173 -29.04 16.23 16.77
CA GLU A 173 -29.99 16.34 17.89
C GLU A 173 -30.17 15.01 18.63
N ILE A 174 -30.17 13.89 17.93
CA ILE A 174 -30.13 12.56 18.57
C ILE A 174 -28.82 12.35 19.33
N GLY A 175 -27.69 12.85 18.82
CA GLY A 175 -26.41 12.88 19.53
C GLY A 175 -26.51 13.55 20.90
N HIS A 176 -27.15 14.72 20.95
CA HIS A 176 -27.47 15.39 22.22
C HIS A 176 -28.37 14.53 23.12
N SER A 177 -29.41 13.91 22.56
CA SER A 177 -30.33 13.09 23.32
C SER A 177 -29.70 11.90 24.04
N ILE A 178 -28.51 11.47 23.55
CA ILE A 178 -27.72 10.38 24.12
C ILE A 178 -26.45 10.85 24.86
N GLY A 179 -26.33 12.16 25.11
CA GLY A 179 -25.32 12.73 26.00
C GLY A 179 -24.10 13.35 25.31
N LEU A 180 -24.13 13.66 24.02
CA LEU A 180 -23.06 14.41 23.38
C LEU A 180 -23.27 15.92 23.49
N ASN A 181 -22.20 16.67 23.75
CA ASN A 181 -22.15 18.14 23.76
C ASN A 181 -21.62 18.66 22.42
N HIS A 182 -21.69 19.98 22.21
CA HIS A 182 -20.86 20.63 21.21
C HIS A 182 -19.37 20.53 21.60
N PRO A 183 -18.46 20.55 20.63
CA PRO A 183 -17.01 20.50 20.89
C PRO A 183 -16.48 21.65 21.75
N GLY A 184 -17.13 22.81 21.74
CA GLY A 184 -16.80 23.98 22.54
C GLY A 184 -18.01 24.55 23.27
N ALA A 185 -17.77 25.48 24.19
CA ALA A 185 -18.81 26.12 24.99
C ALA A 185 -19.58 27.18 24.16
N TYR A 186 -20.30 26.77 23.11
CA TYR A 186 -21.08 27.65 22.24
C TYR A 186 -22.46 27.12 21.93
N ASN A 187 -23.40 28.06 21.71
CA ASN A 187 -24.76 27.79 21.26
C ASN A 187 -25.23 28.86 20.28
N ARG A 188 -26.15 28.54 19.37
CA ARG A 188 -26.75 29.54 18.46
C ARG A 188 -27.56 30.60 19.16
N SER A 189 -27.96 30.37 20.41
CA SER A 189 -28.64 31.35 21.26
C SER A 189 -27.72 32.35 21.94
N ASP A 190 -26.38 32.21 21.74
CA ASP A 190 -25.41 33.12 22.31
C ASP A 190 -25.56 34.54 21.79
N ALA A 191 -25.31 35.53 22.65
CA ALA A 191 -25.47 36.95 22.32
C ALA A 191 -24.51 37.38 21.15
N VAL A 192 -23.43 36.64 20.96
CA VAL A 192 -22.51 36.75 19.82
C VAL A 192 -22.59 35.43 19.07
N ALA A 193 -22.98 35.48 17.78
CA ALA A 193 -23.04 34.28 16.96
C ALA A 193 -21.67 33.54 16.94
N PRO A 194 -21.64 32.23 17.20
CA PRO A 194 -20.40 31.47 17.16
C PRO A 194 -19.82 31.44 15.76
N THR A 195 -18.52 31.67 15.67
CA THR A 195 -17.69 31.50 14.48
C THR A 195 -16.52 30.61 14.81
N TYR A 196 -15.89 30.02 13.82
CA TYR A 196 -14.70 29.19 14.06
C TYR A 196 -13.62 29.96 14.82
N ASP A 197 -13.39 31.22 14.48
CA ASP A 197 -12.38 32.09 15.10
C ASP A 197 -12.64 32.34 16.59
N ASN A 198 -13.88 32.63 16.94
CA ASN A 198 -14.21 33.09 18.30
C ASN A 198 -14.68 31.99 19.25
N SER A 199 -15.06 30.81 18.73
CA SER A 199 -15.75 29.80 19.53
C SER A 199 -15.17 28.39 19.41
N ALA A 200 -14.51 28.01 18.29
CA ALA A 200 -13.84 26.73 18.22
C ALA A 200 -12.65 26.69 19.20
N GLU A 201 -12.60 25.68 20.04
CA GLU A 201 -11.56 25.55 21.06
C GLU A 201 -10.30 24.84 20.51
N TYR A 202 -10.46 24.00 19.48
CA TYR A 202 -9.38 23.26 18.86
C TYR A 202 -9.55 23.17 17.33
N TYR A 203 -8.52 22.65 16.61
CA TYR A 203 -8.46 22.66 15.15
C TYR A 203 -9.53 21.76 14.51
N GLU A 204 -9.78 20.59 15.08
CA GLU A 204 -10.70 19.57 14.56
C GLU A 204 -12.19 19.89 14.83
N ASP A 205 -12.51 21.00 15.52
CA ASP A 205 -13.90 21.43 15.77
C ASP A 205 -14.58 21.87 14.46
N THR A 206 -14.91 20.92 13.62
CA THR A 206 -15.60 21.14 12.32
C THR A 206 -16.50 19.95 11.97
N THR A 207 -17.44 20.15 11.06
CA THR A 207 -18.30 19.09 10.50
C THR A 207 -17.58 18.11 9.58
N GLN A 208 -16.23 18.14 9.51
CA GLN A 208 -15.43 17.05 8.97
C GLN A 208 -15.24 15.93 10.01
N TYR A 209 -15.03 16.30 11.27
CA TYR A 209 -14.67 15.38 12.35
C TYR A 209 -15.86 14.97 13.23
N THR A 210 -16.85 15.84 13.40
CA THR A 210 -17.98 15.62 14.28
C THR A 210 -19.25 16.30 13.77
N VAL A 211 -20.36 15.58 13.81
CA VAL A 211 -21.69 16.17 13.51
C VAL A 211 -22.13 17.16 14.57
N MET A 212 -21.47 17.18 15.76
CA MET A 212 -21.79 18.08 16.86
C MET A 212 -21.22 19.49 16.68
N SER A 213 -20.36 19.74 15.68
CA SER A 213 -19.81 21.06 15.39
C SER A 213 -20.75 21.93 14.57
N TYR A 214 -20.66 23.26 14.76
CA TYR A 214 -21.34 24.26 13.93
C TYR A 214 -20.48 24.79 12.79
N PHE A 215 -19.19 24.42 12.73
CA PHE A 215 -18.22 25.03 11.86
C PHE A 215 -18.02 24.20 10.58
N ALA A 216 -17.88 24.92 9.47
CA ALA A 216 -17.80 24.30 8.16
C ALA A 216 -16.52 23.44 8.02
N PRO A 217 -16.59 22.31 7.30
CA PRO A 217 -15.48 21.37 7.11
C PRO A 217 -14.29 22.01 6.37
N GLY A 218 -14.51 23.07 5.60
CA GLY A 218 -13.47 23.82 4.92
C GLY A 218 -12.44 24.49 5.82
N GLN A 219 -12.73 24.68 7.10
CA GLN A 219 -11.78 25.21 8.08
C GLN A 219 -10.59 24.24 8.32
N THR A 220 -10.85 22.95 8.22
CA THR A 220 -9.83 21.89 8.31
C THR A 220 -9.33 21.39 6.95
N GLY A 221 -9.74 22.04 5.87
CA GLY A 221 -9.29 21.75 4.51
C GLY A 221 -10.16 20.77 3.73
N ALA A 222 -11.23 20.24 4.33
CA ALA A 222 -12.16 19.37 3.62
C ALA A 222 -13.04 20.14 2.63
N ALA A 223 -13.42 19.48 1.54
CA ALA A 223 -14.31 20.02 0.53
C ALA A 223 -15.45 19.02 0.24
N LEU A 224 -16.54 19.14 0.99
CA LEU A 224 -17.67 18.22 0.98
C LEU A 224 -18.77 18.61 -0.03
N GLY A 225 -18.53 19.60 -0.89
CA GLY A 225 -19.45 20.00 -1.96
C GLY A 225 -20.82 20.51 -1.50
N GLY A 226 -20.93 20.99 -0.26
CA GLY A 226 -22.21 21.43 0.33
C GLY A 226 -23.11 20.27 0.77
N ARG A 227 -22.56 19.08 0.95
CA ARG A 227 -23.21 17.89 1.49
C ARG A 227 -22.95 17.75 2.98
N TYR A 228 -23.74 16.91 3.62
CA TYR A 228 -23.77 16.72 5.07
C TYR A 228 -23.75 15.24 5.41
N SER A 229 -23.21 14.88 6.57
CA SER A 229 -23.26 13.51 7.05
C SER A 229 -24.61 13.18 7.68
N ALA A 230 -25.11 11.98 7.42
CA ALA A 230 -26.30 11.43 8.07
C ALA A 230 -25.98 10.41 9.17
N ILE A 231 -24.70 10.25 9.49
CA ILE A 231 -24.19 9.26 10.48
C ILE A 231 -23.11 9.90 11.35
N PRO A 232 -22.77 9.30 12.51
CA PRO A 232 -21.67 9.76 13.34
C PRO A 232 -20.35 9.83 12.56
N LEU A 233 -19.53 10.82 12.86
CA LEU A 233 -18.21 11.01 12.30
C LEU A 233 -17.11 10.60 13.30
N LEU A 234 -15.86 10.82 12.97
CA LEU A 234 -14.69 10.27 13.63
C LEU A 234 -14.67 10.53 15.16
N ASP A 235 -14.85 11.79 15.56
CA ASP A 235 -14.80 12.17 16.98
C ASP A 235 -16.09 11.80 17.72
N ASP A 236 -17.24 11.79 17.02
CA ASP A 236 -18.52 11.33 17.56
C ASP A 236 -18.46 9.85 17.94
N ILE A 237 -17.88 9.01 17.07
CA ILE A 237 -17.72 7.57 17.32
C ILE A 237 -16.91 7.35 18.58
N THR A 238 -15.78 8.03 18.72
CA THR A 238 -14.93 7.91 19.91
C THR A 238 -15.65 8.39 21.18
N ALA A 239 -16.36 9.51 21.09
CA ALA A 239 -17.09 10.08 22.24
C ALA A 239 -18.23 9.18 22.69
N ILE A 240 -19.04 8.66 21.75
CA ILE A 240 -20.19 7.82 22.13
C ILE A 240 -19.75 6.44 22.64
N GLN A 241 -18.65 5.90 22.09
CA GLN A 241 -18.05 4.65 22.59
C GLN A 241 -17.52 4.80 24.01
N ARG A 242 -16.98 5.96 24.35
CA ARG A 242 -16.57 6.29 25.73
C ARG A 242 -17.75 6.26 26.66
N LEU A 243 -18.92 6.77 26.24
CA LEU A 243 -20.13 6.81 27.08
C LEU A 243 -20.74 5.41 27.27
N TYR A 244 -20.79 4.57 26.22
CA TYR A 244 -21.59 3.33 26.23
C TYR A 244 -20.82 2.06 25.81
N GLY A 245 -19.54 2.16 25.51
CA GLY A 245 -18.73 1.08 24.96
C GLY A 245 -18.94 0.90 23.45
N ALA A 246 -17.94 0.36 22.80
CA ALA A 246 -17.95 0.10 21.36
C ALA A 246 -18.87 -1.08 21.01
N ASN A 247 -19.60 -1.00 19.90
CA ASN A 247 -20.37 -2.12 19.39
C ASN A 247 -19.50 -3.01 18.48
N SER A 248 -18.74 -3.92 19.07
CA SER A 248 -17.90 -4.87 18.35
C SER A 248 -18.67 -5.98 17.63
N ALA A 249 -19.99 -6.03 17.74
CA ALA A 249 -20.81 -6.97 16.98
C ALA A 249 -21.33 -6.38 15.66
N ALA A 250 -21.23 -5.07 15.49
CA ALA A 250 -21.58 -4.41 14.23
C ALA A 250 -20.49 -4.70 13.19
N PHE A 251 -20.92 -5.15 12.01
CA PHE A 251 -20.04 -5.44 10.87
C PHE A 251 -18.87 -6.39 11.18
N ALA A 252 -19.03 -7.34 12.12
CA ALA A 252 -17.99 -8.24 12.60
C ALA A 252 -17.66 -9.41 11.63
N GLY A 253 -17.96 -9.29 10.38
CA GLY A 253 -17.64 -10.24 9.31
C GLY A 253 -17.22 -9.46 8.07
N ASP A 254 -16.71 -10.15 7.07
CA ASP A 254 -16.15 -9.53 5.87
C ASP A 254 -17.14 -8.55 5.22
N THR A 255 -16.90 -7.27 5.39
CA THR A 255 -17.79 -6.17 4.97
C THR A 255 -17.19 -5.37 3.82
N ILE A 256 -18.02 -5.06 2.83
CA ILE A 256 -17.67 -4.17 1.72
C ILE A 256 -18.41 -2.84 1.90
N TYR A 257 -17.66 -1.75 1.94
CA TYR A 257 -18.12 -0.39 2.01
C TYR A 257 -17.93 0.32 0.67
N GLY A 258 -18.95 1.01 0.16
CA GLY A 258 -18.89 1.68 -1.12
C GLY A 258 -19.67 0.96 -2.21
N PHE A 259 -19.06 0.76 -3.37
CA PHE A 259 -19.65 -0.04 -4.44
C PHE A 259 -19.67 -1.52 -4.03
N ASN A 260 -20.67 -2.26 -4.56
CA ASN A 260 -20.86 -3.68 -4.21
C ASN A 260 -21.09 -3.97 -2.71
N SER A 261 -21.47 -2.98 -1.94
CA SER A 261 -21.63 -3.08 -0.49
C SER A 261 -22.56 -4.23 -0.06
N ASN A 262 -22.11 -4.99 0.92
CA ASN A 262 -22.88 -6.03 1.62
C ASN A 262 -23.22 -5.62 3.07
N SER A 263 -22.89 -4.39 3.49
CA SER A 263 -23.08 -3.87 4.84
C SER A 263 -24.54 -3.90 5.34
N GLY A 264 -25.49 -3.93 4.42
CA GLY A 264 -26.91 -3.81 4.72
C GLY A 264 -27.33 -2.41 5.20
N ARG A 265 -26.47 -1.41 4.97
CA ARG A 265 -26.70 0.00 5.29
C ARG A 265 -26.68 0.86 4.04
N GLU A 266 -27.74 1.65 3.86
CA GLU A 266 -27.86 2.51 2.66
C GLU A 266 -26.79 3.61 2.59
N TRP A 267 -26.30 4.10 3.72
CA TRP A 267 -25.25 5.12 3.77
C TRP A 267 -23.85 4.59 3.41
N PHE A 268 -23.64 3.29 3.47
CA PHE A 268 -22.42 2.62 3.03
C PHE A 268 -22.54 2.00 1.64
N SER A 269 -23.68 2.13 0.96
CA SER A 269 -23.94 1.49 -0.33
C SER A 269 -23.95 2.53 -1.46
N LEU A 270 -23.09 2.34 -2.45
CA LEU A 270 -22.96 3.20 -3.61
C LEU A 270 -23.42 2.46 -4.89
N PRO A 271 -24.68 2.57 -5.30
CA PRO A 271 -25.08 2.09 -6.62
C PRO A 271 -24.40 2.87 -7.74
N PRO A 272 -24.29 2.32 -8.97
CA PRO A 272 -23.66 2.99 -10.10
C PRO A 272 -24.26 4.38 -10.35
N GLY A 273 -23.38 5.38 -10.50
CA GLY A 273 -23.76 6.79 -10.68
C GLY A 273 -24.10 7.51 -9.39
N SER A 274 -23.81 6.92 -8.24
CA SER A 274 -23.91 7.60 -6.94
C SER A 274 -23.00 8.83 -6.91
N ALA A 275 -23.45 9.80 -6.15
CA ALA A 275 -22.60 10.89 -5.74
C ALA A 275 -21.61 10.45 -4.66
N ALA A 276 -20.49 11.14 -4.51
CA ALA A 276 -19.49 10.84 -3.50
C ALA A 276 -20.09 10.83 -2.08
N PRO A 277 -19.76 9.82 -1.24
CA PRO A 277 -20.33 9.69 0.11
C PRO A 277 -19.66 10.64 1.11
N ILE A 278 -20.27 10.77 2.29
CA ILE A 278 -19.64 11.35 3.49
C ILE A 278 -19.93 10.39 4.63
N PHE A 279 -18.91 9.70 5.13
CA PHE A 279 -19.06 8.79 6.27
C PHE A 279 -17.74 8.53 7.02
N ALA A 280 -17.87 8.13 8.27
CA ALA A 280 -16.83 7.46 9.02
C ALA A 280 -17.24 6.00 9.29
N ILE A 281 -16.28 5.08 9.15
CA ILE A 281 -16.52 3.65 9.30
C ILE A 281 -16.17 3.22 10.71
N TRP A 282 -17.11 2.59 11.38
CA TRP A 282 -16.88 1.71 12.51
C TRP A 282 -17.12 0.28 12.06
N ASP A 283 -16.17 -0.59 12.35
CA ASP A 283 -16.23 -2.01 12.04
C ASP A 283 -15.80 -2.84 13.25
N GLY A 284 -16.47 -3.96 13.49
CA GLY A 284 -16.20 -4.87 14.60
C GLY A 284 -15.15 -5.93 14.30
N GLY A 285 -14.65 -5.99 13.07
CA GLY A 285 -13.62 -6.90 12.56
C GLY A 285 -14.13 -7.86 11.50
N GLY A 286 -13.24 -8.34 10.70
CA GLY A 286 -13.48 -9.14 9.51
C GLY A 286 -12.26 -9.06 8.59
N ASN A 287 -12.47 -9.33 7.32
CA ASN A 287 -11.57 -8.94 6.23
C ASN A 287 -12.38 -7.98 5.35
N ASP A 288 -12.13 -6.68 5.53
CA ASP A 288 -13.04 -5.63 5.11
C ASP A 288 -12.49 -4.85 3.92
N THR A 289 -13.37 -4.28 3.10
CA THR A 289 -12.99 -3.65 1.84
C THR A 289 -13.60 -2.25 1.69
N LEU A 290 -12.76 -1.27 1.32
CA LEU A 290 -13.22 0.00 0.74
C LEU A 290 -13.28 -0.15 -0.78
N ASP A 291 -14.46 -0.24 -1.35
CA ASP A 291 -14.67 -0.35 -2.80
C ASP A 291 -15.15 1.00 -3.37
N PHE A 292 -14.23 1.71 -4.02
CA PHE A 292 -14.54 2.95 -4.74
C PHE A 292 -14.34 2.81 -6.25
N SER A 293 -14.38 1.58 -6.76
CA SER A 293 -14.16 1.20 -8.16
C SER A 293 -15.09 1.88 -9.18
N GLY A 294 -16.23 2.38 -8.74
CA GLY A 294 -17.20 3.05 -9.62
C GLY A 294 -16.95 4.52 -9.89
N PHE A 295 -15.92 5.14 -9.29
CA PHE A 295 -15.53 6.51 -9.56
C PHE A 295 -14.45 6.60 -10.64
N GLY A 296 -14.50 7.66 -11.45
CA GLY A 296 -13.54 7.92 -12.52
C GLY A 296 -12.64 9.13 -12.27
N GLN A 297 -12.76 9.77 -11.13
CA GLN A 297 -11.89 10.87 -10.70
C GLN A 297 -10.71 10.29 -9.93
N ALA A 298 -9.57 10.96 -9.95
CA ALA A 298 -8.46 10.66 -9.04
C ALA A 298 -8.93 10.68 -7.59
N GLN A 299 -8.56 9.66 -6.84
CA GLN A 299 -8.94 9.45 -5.44
C GLN A 299 -7.68 9.32 -4.57
N THR A 300 -7.83 9.55 -3.27
CA THR A 300 -6.89 9.09 -2.25
C THR A 300 -7.66 8.17 -1.34
N ILE A 301 -7.27 6.90 -1.27
CA ILE A 301 -7.87 5.89 -0.39
C ILE A 301 -6.85 5.55 0.69
N ASP A 302 -7.15 5.95 1.91
CA ASP A 302 -6.26 5.76 3.06
C ASP A 302 -6.89 4.76 4.04
N LEU A 303 -6.26 3.59 4.20
CA LEU A 303 -6.75 2.51 5.07
C LEU A 303 -6.31 2.67 6.52
N ARG A 304 -5.56 3.71 6.85
CA ARG A 304 -5.10 3.95 8.22
C ARG A 304 -6.21 4.54 9.08
N ALA A 305 -6.40 3.94 10.25
CA ALA A 305 -7.41 4.41 11.19
C ALA A 305 -7.13 5.86 11.64
N GLY A 306 -8.14 6.71 11.56
CA GLY A 306 -8.07 8.12 11.92
C GLY A 306 -7.68 9.07 10.80
N ASP A 307 -7.28 8.56 9.64
CA ASP A 307 -6.99 9.36 8.46
C ASP A 307 -8.20 9.50 7.53
N PHE A 308 -8.10 10.40 6.56
CA PHE A 308 -9.19 10.73 5.66
C PHE A 308 -8.85 10.40 4.22
N SER A 309 -9.77 9.73 3.56
CA SER A 309 -9.77 9.51 2.11
C SER A 309 -10.46 10.67 1.37
N ASN A 310 -10.04 10.87 0.11
CA ASN A 310 -10.63 11.80 -0.85
C ASN A 310 -11.32 10.99 -1.95
N VAL A 311 -12.63 10.92 -1.95
CA VAL A 311 -13.38 9.97 -2.77
C VAL A 311 -14.39 10.68 -3.66
N GLY A 312 -14.45 10.29 -4.93
CA GLY A 312 -15.45 10.76 -5.89
C GLY A 312 -15.40 12.27 -6.15
N GLY A 313 -14.21 12.88 -6.03
CA GLY A 313 -13.98 14.32 -6.27
C GLY A 313 -14.28 15.22 -5.06
N LEU A 314 -14.57 14.67 -3.89
CA LEU A 314 -14.60 15.38 -2.61
C LEU A 314 -13.23 15.25 -1.90
N ILE A 315 -13.01 16.07 -0.87
CA ILE A 315 -11.77 16.08 -0.09
C ILE A 315 -12.10 15.84 1.38
N GLY A 316 -11.47 14.82 1.99
CA GLY A 316 -11.64 14.49 3.40
C GLY A 316 -13.06 14.03 3.75
N ASN A 317 -13.68 13.24 2.89
CA ASN A 317 -15.09 12.86 2.97
C ASN A 317 -15.34 11.45 3.51
N VAL A 318 -14.32 10.60 3.57
CA VAL A 318 -14.40 9.26 4.15
C VAL A 318 -13.31 9.10 5.18
N ALA A 319 -13.61 8.50 6.31
CA ALA A 319 -12.64 8.20 7.37
C ALA A 319 -12.86 6.80 7.93
N ILE A 320 -11.82 6.23 8.53
CA ILE A 320 -11.86 4.99 9.29
C ILE A 320 -11.72 5.34 10.76
N ALA A 321 -12.64 4.89 11.60
CA ALA A 321 -12.62 5.18 13.03
C ALA A 321 -11.41 4.53 13.72
N TYR A 322 -10.97 5.12 14.82
CA TYR A 322 -9.88 4.57 15.61
C TYR A 322 -10.22 3.17 16.17
N GLY A 323 -9.24 2.27 16.09
CA GLY A 323 -9.40 0.87 16.51
C GLY A 323 -10.06 -0.04 15.49
N VAL A 324 -10.36 0.48 14.30
CA VAL A 324 -10.83 -0.29 13.14
C VAL A 324 -9.66 -0.62 12.23
N THR A 325 -9.63 -1.80 11.67
CA THR A 325 -8.73 -2.22 10.61
C THR A 325 -9.56 -2.51 9.37
N ILE A 326 -9.17 -1.97 8.23
CA ILE A 326 -9.72 -2.30 6.92
C ILE A 326 -8.56 -2.86 6.10
N GLU A 327 -8.72 -4.05 5.55
CA GLU A 327 -7.62 -4.77 4.91
C GLU A 327 -7.52 -4.47 3.42
N ASN A 328 -8.62 -4.09 2.74
CA ASN A 328 -8.62 -4.00 1.30
C ASN A 328 -9.08 -2.64 0.79
N GLY A 329 -8.40 -2.17 -0.27
CA GLY A 329 -8.73 -0.91 -0.95
C GLY A 329 -8.85 -1.10 -2.45
N ILE A 330 -9.93 -0.59 -3.07
CA ILE A 330 -10.15 -0.67 -4.51
C ILE A 330 -10.38 0.73 -5.08
N GLY A 331 -9.48 1.17 -5.94
CA GLY A 331 -9.58 2.40 -6.73
C GLY A 331 -10.53 2.27 -7.93
N GLY A 332 -10.48 3.22 -8.81
CA GLY A 332 -11.42 3.33 -9.92
C GLY A 332 -10.79 3.34 -11.31
N THR A 333 -11.15 4.33 -12.11
CA THR A 333 -10.55 4.54 -13.42
C THR A 333 -9.80 5.88 -13.48
N GLY A 334 -9.57 6.51 -12.37
CA GLY A 334 -8.77 7.72 -12.21
C GLY A 334 -7.33 7.38 -11.83
N ASN A 335 -6.48 8.37 -11.74
CA ASN A 335 -5.15 8.20 -11.16
C ASN A 335 -5.28 8.25 -9.64
N ASP A 336 -5.28 7.09 -9.02
CA ASP A 336 -5.60 6.94 -7.61
C ASP A 336 -4.33 6.84 -6.73
N GLU A 337 -4.42 7.29 -5.50
CA GLU A 337 -3.44 7.08 -4.46
C GLU A 337 -4.07 6.15 -3.42
N ILE A 338 -3.46 4.98 -3.18
CA ILE A 338 -3.97 4.00 -2.21
C ILE A 338 -2.90 3.71 -1.18
N ILE A 339 -3.23 3.92 0.08
CA ILE A 339 -2.32 3.75 1.20
C ILE A 339 -2.89 2.65 2.11
N GLY A 340 -2.10 1.58 2.28
CA GLY A 340 -2.41 0.48 3.17
C GLY A 340 -2.25 0.83 4.65
N ASN A 341 -2.04 -0.17 5.47
CA ASN A 341 -1.84 0.00 6.91
C ASN A 341 -0.82 -1.02 7.45
N ALA A 342 -0.83 -1.32 8.74
CA ALA A 342 0.16 -2.21 9.35
C ALA A 342 -0.23 -3.71 9.33
N THR A 343 -1.23 -4.10 8.56
CA THR A 343 -1.64 -5.51 8.38
C THR A 343 -1.55 -5.89 6.91
N GLY A 344 -1.52 -7.18 6.58
CA GLY A 344 -1.54 -7.61 5.18
C GLY A 344 -2.75 -7.09 4.42
N ASN A 345 -2.53 -6.26 3.40
CA ASN A 345 -3.55 -5.60 2.62
C ASN A 345 -3.73 -6.24 1.22
N VAL A 346 -4.90 -6.06 0.62
CA VAL A 346 -5.11 -6.27 -0.82
C VAL A 346 -5.52 -4.94 -1.44
N LEU A 347 -4.64 -4.35 -2.23
CA LEU A 347 -4.83 -3.05 -2.86
C LEU A 347 -4.99 -3.24 -4.37
N THR A 348 -5.96 -2.57 -4.97
CA THR A 348 -6.18 -2.60 -6.42
C THR A 348 -6.36 -1.18 -6.94
N GLY A 349 -5.49 -0.74 -7.84
CA GLY A 349 -5.54 0.58 -8.46
C GLY A 349 -6.70 0.70 -9.42
N GLY A 350 -6.71 -0.17 -10.42
CA GLY A 350 -7.78 -0.25 -11.42
C GLY A 350 -7.32 0.19 -12.80
N ALA A 351 -7.76 1.33 -13.25
CA ALA A 351 -7.24 1.91 -14.48
C ALA A 351 -6.83 3.36 -14.25
N GLY A 352 -5.73 3.77 -14.81
CA GLY A 352 -5.14 5.09 -14.56
C GLY A 352 -3.69 4.93 -14.18
N ALA A 353 -2.98 6.01 -13.93
CA ALA A 353 -1.62 5.95 -13.41
C ALA A 353 -1.70 6.07 -11.87
N ASP A 354 -1.66 4.93 -11.21
CA ASP A 354 -1.94 4.82 -9.78
C ASP A 354 -0.66 4.86 -8.94
N THR A 355 -0.78 5.26 -7.69
CA THR A 355 0.32 5.24 -6.73
C THR A 355 -0.13 4.50 -5.48
N MET A 356 0.51 3.39 -5.18
CA MET A 356 0.08 2.52 -4.10
C MET A 356 1.22 2.17 -3.16
N SER A 357 0.91 2.12 -1.86
CA SER A 357 1.83 1.66 -0.82
C SER A 357 1.13 0.66 0.10
N GLY A 358 1.74 -0.53 0.29
CA GLY A 358 1.27 -1.54 1.25
C GLY A 358 1.51 -1.12 2.69
N GLU A 359 2.60 -0.37 2.95
CA GLU A 359 3.10 0.05 4.28
C GLU A 359 3.79 -1.09 5.02
N ALA A 360 3.10 -1.84 5.83
CA ALA A 360 3.69 -2.95 6.58
C ALA A 360 2.72 -4.13 6.65
N GLY A 361 3.22 -5.32 6.52
CA GLY A 361 2.37 -6.51 6.43
C GLY A 361 2.85 -7.39 5.28
N ASN A 362 2.08 -8.40 4.95
CA ASN A 362 2.32 -9.16 3.74
C ASN A 362 1.22 -8.78 2.75
N ASP A 363 1.56 -7.91 1.81
CA ASP A 363 0.60 -7.20 0.99
C ASP A 363 0.46 -7.80 -0.41
N VAL A 364 -0.71 -7.62 -1.01
CA VAL A 364 -0.96 -7.89 -2.42
C VAL A 364 -1.36 -6.57 -3.07
N VAL A 365 -0.53 -6.06 -3.98
CA VAL A 365 -0.73 -4.76 -4.62
C VAL A 365 -0.83 -4.95 -6.13
N LEU A 366 -1.98 -4.59 -6.69
CA LEU A 366 -2.32 -4.77 -8.10
C LEU A 366 -2.50 -3.40 -8.74
N GLY A 367 -1.58 -2.98 -9.61
CA GLY A 367 -1.65 -1.71 -10.36
C GLY A 367 -2.86 -1.67 -11.28
N GLY A 368 -2.85 -2.55 -12.24
CA GLY A 368 -3.94 -2.73 -13.18
C GLY A 368 -3.63 -2.23 -14.58
N ALA A 369 -4.26 -1.18 -15.04
CA ALA A 369 -4.00 -0.65 -16.38
C ALA A 369 -3.55 0.81 -16.31
N GLY A 370 -2.35 1.09 -16.74
CA GLY A 370 -1.76 2.43 -16.71
C GLY A 370 -0.29 2.37 -16.37
N ASN A 371 0.32 3.50 -16.07
CA ASN A 371 1.72 3.52 -15.65
C ASN A 371 1.76 3.72 -14.12
N ASP A 372 1.89 2.64 -13.40
CA ASP A 372 1.66 2.59 -11.97
C ASP A 372 2.97 2.72 -11.15
N GLN A 373 2.83 3.14 -9.90
CA GLN A 373 3.92 3.17 -8.94
C GLN A 373 3.49 2.34 -7.72
N LEU A 374 4.18 1.23 -7.49
CA LEU A 374 3.88 0.29 -6.43
C LEU A 374 5.03 0.22 -5.43
N ASP A 375 4.71 0.29 -4.14
CA ASP A 375 5.63 0.11 -3.03
C ASP A 375 5.01 -0.92 -2.07
N GLY A 376 5.65 -2.08 -1.91
CA GLY A 376 5.18 -3.11 -0.99
C GLY A 376 5.29 -2.68 0.46
N GLY A 377 6.38 -1.99 0.77
CA GLY A 377 6.68 -1.61 2.14
C GLY A 377 7.47 -2.70 2.87
N SER A 378 7.09 -3.05 4.09
CA SER A 378 7.80 -4.05 4.87
C SER A 378 6.97 -5.31 5.07
N GLY A 379 7.52 -6.45 4.73
CA GLY A 379 6.87 -7.76 4.79
C GLY A 379 7.23 -8.61 3.58
N SER A 380 6.53 -9.71 3.38
CA SER A 380 6.64 -10.51 2.17
C SER A 380 5.49 -10.16 1.24
N ASP A 381 5.77 -9.40 0.20
CA ASP A 381 4.78 -8.74 -0.62
C ASP A 381 4.62 -9.38 -2.01
N GLN A 382 3.46 -9.18 -2.62
CA GLN A 382 3.19 -9.56 -4.00
C GLN A 382 2.72 -8.32 -4.77
N LEU A 383 3.53 -7.86 -5.71
CA LEU A 383 3.24 -6.68 -6.52
C LEU A 383 3.11 -7.05 -7.98
N ASP A 384 2.05 -6.56 -8.62
CA ASP A 384 1.75 -6.77 -10.03
C ASP A 384 1.44 -5.41 -10.66
N GLY A 385 2.30 -4.96 -11.59
CA GLY A 385 2.10 -3.70 -12.31
C GLY A 385 0.89 -3.74 -13.23
N GLY A 386 0.80 -4.78 -14.05
CA GLY A 386 -0.30 -4.97 -15.00
C GLY A 386 0.01 -4.45 -16.39
N ASP A 387 -0.94 -3.75 -17.02
CA ASP A 387 -0.76 -3.15 -18.34
C ASP A 387 -0.13 -1.75 -18.22
N GLY A 388 1.04 -1.53 -18.74
CA GLY A 388 1.64 -0.19 -18.78
C GLY A 388 3.15 -0.19 -18.57
N ASN A 389 3.72 0.98 -18.32
CA ASN A 389 5.13 1.09 -17.96
C ASN A 389 5.21 1.37 -16.47
N ASP A 390 5.44 0.34 -15.69
CA ASP A 390 5.26 0.37 -14.25
C ASP A 390 6.59 0.56 -13.50
N ARG A 391 6.48 1.05 -12.31
CA ARG A 391 7.58 1.19 -11.40
C ARG A 391 7.26 0.48 -10.09
N ILE A 392 7.96 -0.60 -9.83
CA ILE A 392 7.80 -1.41 -8.64
C ILE A 392 9.03 -1.26 -7.73
N LEU A 393 8.81 -0.96 -6.48
CA LEU A 393 9.81 -0.83 -5.45
C LEU A 393 9.58 -1.87 -4.37
N GLY A 394 10.59 -2.69 -4.13
CA GLY A 394 10.70 -3.43 -2.89
C GLY A 394 11.15 -2.50 -1.76
N ALA A 395 10.91 -2.89 -0.53
CA ALA A 395 11.24 -2.08 0.62
C ALA A 395 12.73 -1.68 0.62
N PRO A 396 13.07 -0.42 0.88
CA PRO A 396 14.40 -0.08 1.31
C PRO A 396 14.58 -0.66 2.71
N GLY A 397 15.05 -1.90 2.80
CA GLY A 397 15.13 -2.62 4.06
C GLY A 397 15.92 -1.87 5.11
N VAL A 398 15.22 -1.37 6.10
CA VAL A 398 15.81 -1.29 7.44
C VAL A 398 15.65 -2.69 8.02
N GLY A 399 16.61 -3.56 7.72
CA GLY A 399 16.65 -4.87 8.33
C GLY A 399 16.46 -4.73 9.84
N ALA A 400 15.32 -5.18 10.34
CA ALA A 400 15.20 -5.44 11.76
C ALA A 400 16.30 -6.44 12.09
N ALA A 401 17.24 -6.05 12.93
CA ALA A 401 18.33 -6.90 13.36
C ALA A 401 17.73 -8.18 13.95
N GLY A 402 17.69 -9.26 13.15
CA GLY A 402 17.26 -10.59 13.59
C GLY A 402 16.08 -11.22 12.85
N GLY A 403 15.54 -10.61 11.80
CA GLY A 403 14.51 -11.22 10.93
C GLY A 403 15.14 -11.97 9.75
N GLY A 404 14.57 -13.09 9.36
CA GLY A 404 14.94 -13.82 8.15
C GLY A 404 14.69 -12.95 6.91
N HIS A 405 15.43 -13.21 5.85
CA HIS A 405 15.22 -12.59 4.55
C HIS A 405 13.81 -12.90 4.08
N GLU A 406 12.99 -11.88 3.94
CA GLU A 406 11.64 -11.99 3.41
C GLU A 406 11.75 -12.12 1.90
N ALA A 407 10.96 -12.99 1.31
CA ALA A 407 10.97 -13.22 -0.13
C ALA A 407 9.75 -12.53 -0.74
N ASP A 408 10.01 -11.62 -1.66
CA ASP A 408 8.97 -10.88 -2.35
C ASP A 408 8.79 -11.37 -3.78
N TYR A 409 7.59 -11.16 -4.32
CA TYR A 409 7.24 -11.47 -5.69
C TYR A 409 6.84 -10.23 -6.45
N TYR A 410 7.56 -9.94 -7.53
CA TYR A 410 7.32 -8.78 -8.38
C TYR A 410 7.06 -9.20 -9.80
N MET A 411 6.00 -8.69 -10.40
CA MET A 411 5.66 -8.84 -11.81
C MET A 411 5.47 -7.46 -12.43
N GLY A 412 6.20 -7.15 -13.50
CA GLY A 412 6.03 -5.92 -14.26
C GLY A 412 4.70 -5.91 -14.98
N GLY A 413 4.49 -6.94 -15.78
CA GLY A 413 3.29 -7.08 -16.61
C GLY A 413 3.57 -6.77 -18.05
N ALA A 414 2.69 -6.05 -18.73
CA ALA A 414 2.89 -5.66 -20.12
C ALA A 414 3.39 -4.23 -20.23
N GLY A 415 4.52 -4.03 -20.84
CA GLY A 415 5.10 -2.71 -21.03
C GLY A 415 6.60 -2.70 -20.76
N ALA A 416 7.18 -1.53 -20.59
CA ALA A 416 8.58 -1.38 -20.22
C ALA A 416 8.68 -0.96 -18.75
N ASP A 417 8.97 -1.92 -17.91
CA ASP A 417 8.82 -1.81 -16.47
C ASP A 417 10.16 -1.54 -15.77
N THR A 418 10.10 -1.02 -14.56
CA THR A 418 11.27 -0.84 -13.72
C THR A 418 10.99 -1.46 -12.35
N ILE A 419 11.69 -2.54 -12.04
CA ILE A 419 11.56 -3.25 -10.78
C ILE A 419 12.87 -3.16 -10.02
N THR A 420 12.79 -2.77 -8.77
CA THR A 420 13.93 -2.77 -7.85
C THR A 420 13.54 -3.59 -6.63
N GLY A 421 14.20 -4.72 -6.42
CA GLY A 421 14.06 -5.54 -5.24
C GLY A 421 14.60 -4.85 -3.99
N GLY A 422 15.01 -5.60 -3.02
CA GLY A 422 15.46 -5.07 -1.75
C GLY A 422 16.58 -5.92 -1.15
N PRO A 423 16.69 -5.99 0.16
CA PRO A 423 17.54 -6.95 0.86
C PRO A 423 16.71 -8.20 1.19
N GLY A 424 16.57 -9.12 0.30
CA GLY A 424 15.76 -10.33 0.47
C GLY A 424 16.20 -11.44 -0.45
N ASN A 425 15.30 -12.34 -0.80
CA ASN A 425 15.48 -13.32 -1.85
C ASN A 425 14.30 -13.18 -2.81
N GLU A 426 14.39 -12.26 -3.73
CA GLU A 426 13.29 -11.84 -4.56
C GLU A 426 13.04 -12.77 -5.75
N HIS A 427 11.77 -12.84 -6.16
CA HIS A 427 11.34 -13.43 -7.41
C HIS A 427 10.81 -12.32 -8.31
N ILE A 428 11.58 -11.97 -9.34
CA ILE A 428 11.26 -10.86 -10.25
C ILE A 428 11.00 -11.41 -11.64
N TYR A 429 9.88 -11.00 -12.21
CA TYR A 429 9.49 -11.32 -13.58
C TYR A 429 9.17 -10.04 -14.34
N GLY A 430 9.79 -9.83 -15.49
CA GLY A 430 9.46 -8.71 -16.36
C GLY A 430 8.00 -8.76 -16.80
N ASN A 431 7.49 -9.94 -17.17
CA ASN A 431 6.11 -10.12 -17.61
C ASN A 431 5.39 -11.25 -16.85
N GLU A 432 4.07 -11.34 -16.97
CA GLU A 432 3.24 -12.39 -16.39
C GLU A 432 3.71 -13.82 -16.78
N LEU A 433 3.62 -14.75 -15.83
CA LEU A 433 3.92 -16.17 -16.05
C LEU A 433 2.96 -16.86 -17.05
N THR A 434 1.85 -16.23 -17.39
CA THR A 434 0.85 -16.70 -18.35
C THR A 434 0.67 -15.69 -19.46
N THR A 435 1.45 -15.84 -20.52
CA THR A 435 1.32 -15.03 -21.73
C THR A 435 -0.12 -15.08 -22.28
N VAL A 436 -0.88 -14.03 -22.07
CA VAL A 436 -2.05 -13.75 -22.92
C VAL A 436 -1.48 -13.39 -24.30
N ALA A 437 -1.66 -14.27 -25.25
CA ALA A 437 -1.13 -14.06 -26.60
C ALA A 437 -1.61 -12.72 -27.16
N GLY A 438 -0.71 -11.74 -27.23
CA GLY A 438 -0.98 -10.43 -27.82
C GLY A 438 -0.64 -9.21 -26.98
N SER A 439 -0.24 -9.36 -25.71
CA SER A 439 0.34 -8.25 -24.94
C SER A 439 1.81 -8.09 -25.33
N PRO A 440 2.25 -6.95 -25.85
CA PRO A 440 3.67 -6.74 -26.13
C PRO A 440 4.41 -6.55 -24.81
N ASP A 441 5.36 -7.43 -24.56
CA ASP A 441 6.36 -7.25 -23.52
C ASP A 441 7.31 -6.12 -23.92
N GLY A 442 7.78 -5.35 -22.98
CA GLY A 442 8.67 -4.23 -23.23
C GLY A 442 10.12 -4.55 -22.94
N ALA A 443 10.93 -3.52 -22.88
CA ALA A 443 12.32 -3.61 -22.44
C ALA A 443 12.39 -3.20 -20.97
N ASP A 444 12.60 -4.17 -20.10
CA ASP A 444 12.50 -3.98 -18.66
C ASP A 444 13.86 -3.67 -18.00
N ASN A 445 13.79 -3.02 -16.86
CA ASN A 445 14.95 -2.76 -16.01
C ASN A 445 14.73 -3.41 -14.64
N LEU A 446 15.40 -4.53 -14.40
CA LEU A 446 15.17 -5.42 -13.27
C LEU A 446 16.40 -5.48 -12.38
N SER A 447 16.27 -5.24 -11.09
CA SER A 447 17.37 -5.33 -10.12
C SER A 447 16.95 -6.13 -8.89
N GLY A 448 17.72 -7.17 -8.52
CA GLY A 448 17.49 -8.00 -7.33
C GLY A 448 17.80 -7.26 -6.06
N GLY A 449 19.05 -6.88 -5.87
CA GLY A 449 19.49 -6.17 -4.68
C GLY A 449 20.49 -6.97 -3.84
N ASP A 450 20.22 -7.17 -2.55
CA ASP A 450 21.01 -8.03 -1.67
C ASP A 450 20.26 -9.34 -1.47
N GLY A 451 20.79 -10.48 -1.84
CA GLY A 451 20.09 -11.73 -1.52
C GLY A 451 20.45 -12.92 -2.41
N LEU A 452 19.51 -13.84 -2.56
CA LEU A 452 19.59 -14.96 -3.48
C LEU A 452 18.42 -14.85 -4.46
N ASP A 453 18.57 -14.04 -5.49
CA ASP A 453 17.49 -13.59 -6.31
C ASP A 453 17.24 -14.50 -7.53
N TYR A 454 15.98 -14.58 -7.91
CA TYR A 454 15.55 -15.21 -9.14
C TYR A 454 14.91 -14.15 -10.05
N ILE A 455 15.57 -13.86 -11.17
CA ILE A 455 15.09 -12.82 -12.10
C ILE A 455 14.91 -13.41 -13.49
N GLN A 456 13.78 -13.09 -14.11
CA GLN A 456 13.46 -13.48 -15.47
C GLN A 456 12.93 -12.29 -16.26
N GLY A 457 13.65 -11.85 -17.30
CA GLY A 457 13.22 -10.76 -18.20
C GLY A 457 12.01 -11.12 -19.05
N ASN A 458 11.92 -12.36 -19.52
CA ASN A 458 10.91 -12.92 -20.42
C ASN A 458 11.09 -12.51 -21.87
N ALA A 459 10.45 -11.49 -22.38
CA ALA A 459 10.59 -11.04 -23.76
C ALA A 459 10.71 -9.52 -23.80
N GLY A 460 11.64 -9.04 -24.56
CA GLY A 460 12.05 -7.65 -24.58
C GLY A 460 13.56 -7.58 -24.56
N ALA A 461 14.12 -6.41 -24.79
CA ALA A 461 15.56 -6.20 -24.66
C ALA A 461 15.85 -5.68 -23.24
N ASP A 462 16.00 -6.61 -22.30
CA ASP A 462 15.98 -6.34 -20.88
C ASP A 462 17.36 -5.96 -20.31
N THR A 463 17.34 -5.23 -19.21
CA THR A 463 18.52 -4.95 -18.41
C THR A 463 18.33 -5.56 -17.03
N ILE A 464 19.15 -6.54 -16.68
CA ILE A 464 19.04 -7.33 -15.45
C ILE A 464 20.32 -7.16 -14.63
N ASP A 465 20.17 -6.84 -13.34
CA ASP A 465 21.24 -6.75 -12.36
C ASP A 465 20.88 -7.61 -11.14
N GLY A 466 21.64 -8.70 -10.88
CA GLY A 466 21.43 -9.55 -9.71
C GLY A 466 21.73 -8.79 -8.43
N GLY A 467 22.89 -8.15 -8.35
CA GLY A 467 23.31 -7.37 -7.20
C GLY A 467 24.31 -8.08 -6.29
N ASN A 468 24.01 -8.23 -5.02
CA ASN A 468 24.83 -8.95 -4.07
C ASN A 468 24.20 -10.30 -3.73
N GLY A 469 24.85 -11.39 -4.00
CA GLY A 469 24.32 -12.71 -3.62
C GLY A 469 24.70 -13.78 -4.63
N ALA A 470 24.06 -14.93 -4.54
CA ALA A 470 24.26 -15.98 -5.52
C ALA A 470 22.95 -16.14 -6.35
N ASP A 471 22.88 -15.42 -7.43
CA ASP A 471 21.66 -15.12 -8.15
C ASP A 471 21.40 -16.08 -9.31
N ARG A 472 20.15 -16.12 -9.76
CA ARG A 472 19.72 -16.84 -10.97
C ARG A 472 19.02 -15.91 -11.93
N LEU A 473 19.70 -15.59 -13.02
CA LEU A 473 19.28 -14.56 -13.97
C LEU A 473 19.03 -15.17 -15.33
N TYR A 474 17.87 -14.86 -15.89
CA TYR A 474 17.45 -15.31 -17.22
C TYR A 474 17.04 -14.09 -18.07
N GLY A 475 17.76 -13.81 -19.15
CA GLY A 475 17.38 -12.77 -20.09
C GLY A 475 16.03 -13.06 -20.71
N GLY A 476 15.99 -14.03 -21.60
CA GLY A 476 14.73 -14.48 -22.18
C GLY A 476 14.70 -14.49 -23.69
N ALA A 477 14.00 -13.59 -24.29
CA ALA A 477 13.97 -13.43 -25.73
C ALA A 477 14.29 -12.00 -26.12
N ASP A 478 14.92 -11.81 -27.27
CA ASP A 478 15.55 -10.56 -27.74
C ASP A 478 16.92 -10.31 -27.08
N ASN A 479 17.51 -9.14 -27.24
CA ASN A 479 18.90 -8.90 -26.89
C ASN A 479 19.05 -8.29 -25.50
N ASP A 480 19.49 -9.05 -24.55
CA ASP A 480 19.52 -8.72 -23.13
C ASP A 480 20.89 -8.24 -22.64
N LEU A 481 20.88 -7.44 -21.61
CA LEU A 481 22.04 -7.05 -20.81
C LEU A 481 21.89 -7.61 -19.40
N VAL A 482 22.73 -8.60 -19.04
CA VAL A 482 22.60 -9.32 -17.76
C VAL A 482 23.91 -9.22 -16.98
N SER A 483 23.83 -8.78 -15.72
CA SER A 483 24.92 -8.68 -14.77
C SER A 483 24.61 -9.52 -13.52
N GLY A 484 25.52 -10.42 -13.12
CA GLY A 484 25.40 -11.17 -11.85
C GLY A 484 25.66 -10.29 -10.64
N GLY A 485 26.82 -9.65 -10.62
CA GLY A 485 27.20 -8.75 -9.54
C GLY A 485 28.26 -9.33 -8.60
N LEU A 486 27.96 -9.45 -7.32
CA LEU A 486 28.80 -10.09 -6.33
C LEU A 486 28.22 -11.44 -5.91
N GLY A 487 29.00 -12.51 -6.04
CA GLY A 487 28.57 -13.84 -5.57
C GLY A 487 28.76 -14.91 -6.65
N ASP A 488 28.41 -16.15 -6.34
CA ASP A 488 28.54 -17.25 -7.29
C ASP A 488 27.23 -17.36 -8.11
N ASP A 489 27.15 -16.69 -9.27
CA ASP A 489 25.94 -16.44 -10.03
C ASP A 489 25.68 -17.46 -11.16
N TYR A 490 24.41 -17.61 -11.54
CA TYR A 490 23.98 -18.33 -12.72
C TYR A 490 23.26 -17.40 -13.68
N LEU A 491 23.85 -17.16 -14.86
CA LEU A 491 23.31 -16.31 -15.91
C LEU A 491 22.98 -17.13 -17.16
N GLN A 492 21.84 -16.86 -17.80
CA GLN A 492 21.46 -17.44 -19.07
C GLN A 492 20.76 -16.40 -19.96
N GLY A 493 21.35 -16.09 -21.13
CA GLY A 493 20.75 -15.17 -22.12
C GLY A 493 19.48 -15.73 -22.74
N ASN A 494 19.50 -16.99 -23.14
CA ASN A 494 18.47 -17.76 -23.85
C ASN A 494 18.42 -17.45 -25.35
N LYS A 495 17.62 -16.52 -25.84
CA LYS A 495 17.50 -16.17 -27.28
C LYS A 495 17.78 -14.70 -27.48
N GLY A 496 18.61 -14.42 -28.48
CA GLY A 496 19.02 -13.07 -28.81
C GLY A 496 20.52 -12.92 -28.80
N ALA A 497 21.01 -11.78 -29.19
CA ALA A 497 22.43 -11.47 -29.11
C ALA A 497 22.69 -10.75 -27.78
N ASP A 498 23.00 -11.53 -26.76
CA ASP A 498 23.01 -11.12 -25.37
C ASP A 498 24.39 -10.63 -24.89
N SER A 499 24.41 -9.81 -23.88
CA SER A 499 25.61 -9.36 -23.19
C SER A 499 25.56 -9.76 -21.71
N LEU A 500 26.34 -10.76 -21.31
CA LEU A 500 26.33 -11.35 -20.00
C LEU A 500 27.65 -11.11 -19.27
N SER A 501 27.57 -10.71 -17.99
CA SER A 501 28.72 -10.52 -17.10
C SER A 501 28.47 -11.19 -15.76
N GLY A 502 29.27 -12.19 -15.37
CA GLY A 502 29.17 -12.82 -14.04
C GLY A 502 29.44 -11.83 -12.93
N GLY A 503 30.63 -11.26 -12.88
CA GLY A 503 30.98 -10.23 -11.88
C GLY A 503 32.12 -10.65 -10.97
N GLU A 504 31.94 -10.58 -9.64
CA GLU A 504 32.86 -11.15 -8.64
C GLU A 504 32.27 -12.46 -8.12
N GLY A 505 32.96 -13.56 -8.27
CA GLY A 505 32.50 -14.86 -7.80
C GLY A 505 32.91 -16.00 -8.71
N ASN A 506 32.38 -17.21 -8.50
CA ASN A 506 32.64 -18.33 -9.40
C ASN A 506 31.34 -18.58 -10.20
N ASP A 507 31.24 -17.97 -11.35
CA ASP A 507 30.01 -17.81 -12.06
C ASP A 507 29.77 -18.91 -13.11
N THR A 508 28.50 -19.13 -13.43
CA THR A 508 28.08 -19.95 -14.57
C THR A 508 27.33 -19.06 -15.56
N VAL A 509 27.94 -18.81 -16.72
CA VAL A 509 27.44 -17.89 -17.74
C VAL A 509 27.15 -18.64 -19.03
N ARG A 510 25.89 -18.61 -19.49
CA ARG A 510 25.44 -19.26 -20.74
C ARG A 510 24.81 -18.25 -21.65
N GLY A 511 25.33 -18.17 -22.90
CA GLY A 511 24.75 -17.33 -23.93
C GLY A 511 23.39 -17.83 -24.37
N GLY A 512 23.36 -18.89 -25.14
CA GLY A 512 22.12 -19.52 -25.57
C GLY A 512 22.01 -19.65 -27.08
N ALA A 513 21.20 -18.86 -27.72
CA ALA A 513 21.05 -18.87 -29.17
C ALA A 513 21.32 -17.48 -29.73
N ASP A 514 21.89 -17.45 -30.95
CA ASP A 514 22.41 -16.27 -31.62
C ASP A 514 23.83 -15.88 -31.13
N ASN A 515 24.29 -14.65 -31.39
CA ASN A 515 25.72 -14.31 -31.17
C ASN A 515 25.88 -13.51 -29.86
N ASP A 516 26.37 -14.13 -28.84
CA ASP A 516 26.45 -13.61 -27.51
C ASP A 516 27.82 -13.02 -27.15
N THR A 517 27.84 -12.15 -26.15
CA THR A 517 29.08 -11.65 -25.52
C THR A 517 29.09 -12.01 -24.06
N LEU A 518 30.05 -12.81 -23.63
CA LEU A 518 30.15 -13.38 -22.29
C LEU A 518 31.44 -12.92 -21.60
N SER A 519 31.32 -12.51 -20.34
CA SER A 519 32.43 -12.29 -19.43
C SER A 519 32.13 -13.00 -18.12
N GLY A 520 33.06 -13.82 -17.60
CA GLY A 520 32.96 -14.40 -16.28
C GLY A 520 33.19 -13.34 -15.21
N GLY A 521 34.26 -12.55 -15.37
CA GLY A 521 34.67 -11.57 -14.39
C GLY A 521 35.78 -12.08 -13.47
N ALA A 522 35.70 -11.76 -12.20
CA ALA A 522 36.73 -12.11 -11.22
C ALA A 522 36.34 -13.40 -10.46
N GLY A 523 37.03 -14.50 -10.73
CA GLY A 523 36.74 -15.75 -10.07
C GLY A 523 37.25 -16.98 -10.79
N LEU A 524 36.49 -18.07 -10.67
CA LEU A 524 36.73 -19.31 -11.43
C LEU A 524 35.42 -19.65 -12.16
N ASP A 525 35.30 -19.18 -13.38
CA ASP A 525 34.05 -19.12 -14.09
C ASP A 525 33.86 -20.27 -15.07
N GLN A 526 32.61 -20.62 -15.34
CA GLN A 526 32.21 -21.55 -16.37
C GLN A 526 31.36 -20.85 -17.42
N MET A 527 31.85 -20.77 -18.63
CA MET A 527 31.18 -20.07 -19.72
C MET A 527 30.82 -21.03 -20.86
N SER A 528 29.64 -20.89 -21.41
CA SER A 528 29.18 -21.57 -22.62
C SER A 528 28.47 -20.57 -23.53
N GLY A 529 28.89 -20.46 -24.79
CA GLY A 529 28.19 -19.66 -25.79
C GLY A 529 26.94 -20.36 -26.32
N ASP A 530 26.93 -21.70 -26.27
CA ASP A 530 25.90 -22.58 -26.82
C ASP A 530 25.77 -22.45 -28.35
N ALA A 531 24.78 -21.79 -28.90
CA ALA A 531 24.53 -21.81 -30.35
C ALA A 531 24.65 -20.43 -30.98
N GLY A 532 25.75 -20.18 -31.66
CA GLY A 532 26.01 -18.88 -32.28
C GLY A 532 27.45 -18.73 -32.76
N GLY A 533 27.84 -17.51 -32.95
CA GLY A 533 29.22 -17.08 -33.06
C GLY A 533 29.56 -16.17 -31.90
N ASP A 534 30.00 -16.74 -30.81
CA ASP A 534 30.04 -16.11 -29.52
C ASP A 534 31.37 -15.46 -29.20
N ARG A 535 31.35 -14.50 -28.30
CA ARG A 535 32.50 -13.74 -27.88
C ARG A 535 32.76 -13.86 -26.40
N PHE A 536 33.83 -14.52 -26.03
CA PHE A 536 34.29 -14.62 -24.63
C PHE A 536 35.28 -13.50 -24.36
N VAL A 537 34.97 -12.64 -23.38
CA VAL A 537 35.71 -11.42 -23.05
C VAL A 537 36.42 -11.58 -21.72
N PHE A 538 37.71 -11.35 -21.70
CA PHE A 538 38.54 -11.34 -20.50
C PHE A 538 39.22 -9.97 -20.35
N ALA A 539 39.04 -9.30 -19.26
CA ALA A 539 39.76 -8.09 -18.90
C ALA A 539 41.02 -8.43 -18.07
N ASN A 540 41.81 -7.42 -17.71
CA ASN A 540 43.00 -7.64 -16.87
C ASN A 540 42.59 -8.10 -15.47
N GLY A 541 42.95 -9.35 -15.13
CA GLY A 541 42.71 -9.94 -13.82
C GLY A 541 41.53 -10.93 -13.77
N ASP A 542 40.69 -10.99 -14.82
CA ASP A 542 39.56 -11.89 -14.85
C ASP A 542 39.97 -13.37 -14.92
N ALA A 543 40.87 -13.72 -15.84
CA ALA A 543 41.35 -15.09 -15.97
C ALA A 543 42.29 -15.46 -14.78
N ALA A 544 41.76 -15.83 -13.66
CA ALA A 544 42.50 -16.11 -12.46
C ALA A 544 43.26 -17.46 -12.56
N PHE A 545 44.50 -17.44 -12.18
CA PHE A 545 45.34 -18.62 -12.08
C PHE A 545 45.81 -18.82 -10.63
N ALA A 546 45.15 -19.71 -9.90
CA ALA A 546 45.48 -19.98 -8.51
C ALA A 546 46.33 -21.23 -8.35
N THR A 547 47.52 -21.07 -7.78
CA THR A 547 48.34 -22.18 -7.30
C THR A 547 48.03 -22.45 -5.84
N ASN A 548 47.17 -23.40 -5.53
CA ASN A 548 46.88 -23.75 -4.14
C ASN A 548 47.78 -24.88 -3.59
N GLY A 549 49.05 -24.81 -3.77
CA GLY A 549 50.05 -25.70 -3.12
C GLY A 549 49.90 -27.23 -3.26
N SER A 550 48.86 -27.70 -3.88
CA SER A 550 48.60 -29.10 -4.26
C SER A 550 48.18 -29.10 -5.73
N ALA A 551 48.94 -29.68 -6.58
CA ALA A 551 48.90 -29.97 -8.00
C ALA A 551 47.60 -29.78 -8.85
N ALA A 552 46.62 -29.04 -8.38
CA ALA A 552 45.43 -28.62 -9.13
C ALA A 552 45.49 -27.12 -9.38
N TYR A 553 45.53 -26.73 -10.60
CA TYR A 553 45.40 -25.34 -11.06
C TYR A 553 43.92 -25.12 -11.37
N ALA A 554 43.33 -24.12 -10.77
CA ALA A 554 41.99 -23.67 -11.08
C ALA A 554 42.04 -22.50 -12.09
N THR A 555 41.24 -22.55 -13.11
CA THR A 555 41.16 -21.58 -14.20
C THR A 555 39.72 -21.41 -14.63
N ASP A 556 39.42 -20.33 -15.29
CA ASP A 556 38.15 -20.22 -15.98
C ASP A 556 38.01 -21.28 -17.05
N HIS A 557 36.77 -21.67 -17.33
CA HIS A 557 36.46 -22.72 -18.28
C HIS A 557 35.51 -22.18 -19.39
N ILE A 558 35.92 -22.35 -20.63
CA ILE A 558 35.03 -22.27 -21.78
C ILE A 558 34.65 -23.68 -22.17
N LEU A 559 33.38 -24.01 -22.16
CA LEU A 559 32.86 -25.36 -22.28
C LEU A 559 32.64 -25.81 -23.74
N ASP A 560 32.46 -24.88 -24.67
CA ASP A 560 32.02 -25.18 -26.05
C ASP A 560 32.62 -24.32 -27.17
N LEU A 561 33.79 -23.77 -26.99
CA LEU A 561 34.47 -22.97 -28.03
C LEU A 561 34.53 -23.69 -29.36
N GLY A 562 34.06 -23.04 -30.42
CA GLY A 562 34.14 -23.55 -31.83
C GLY A 562 32.79 -23.89 -32.46
N ASN A 563 31.69 -23.70 -31.77
CA ASN A 563 30.34 -23.90 -32.26
C ASN A 563 29.80 -22.65 -33.01
N GLY A 564 30.24 -22.37 -34.22
CA GLY A 564 29.61 -21.27 -34.98
C GLY A 564 30.54 -20.11 -35.31
N GLY A 565 31.79 -20.14 -34.89
CA GLY A 565 32.78 -19.10 -35.17
C GLY A 565 33.13 -18.22 -33.98
N ASP A 566 33.15 -18.81 -32.81
CA ASP A 566 33.40 -18.16 -31.50
C ASP A 566 34.79 -17.52 -31.45
N LEU A 567 34.90 -16.46 -30.69
CA LEU A 567 36.10 -15.67 -30.54
C LEU A 567 36.44 -15.45 -29.05
N ILE A 568 37.73 -15.46 -28.72
CA ILE A 568 38.24 -15.07 -27.40
C ILE A 568 38.82 -13.65 -27.51
N GLN A 569 38.31 -12.74 -26.72
CA GLN A 569 38.87 -11.39 -26.59
C GLN A 569 39.74 -11.28 -25.35
N LEU A 570 41.00 -11.00 -25.56
CA LEU A 570 41.96 -10.70 -24.49
C LEU A 570 42.23 -9.18 -24.40
N PRO A 571 42.69 -8.67 -23.26
CA PRO A 571 42.98 -7.23 -23.08
C PRO A 571 44.19 -6.75 -23.89
N PHE A 572 44.76 -7.61 -24.73
CA PHE A 572 45.89 -7.32 -25.57
C PHE A 572 45.78 -8.06 -26.91
N HIS A 573 46.55 -7.64 -27.91
CA HIS A 573 46.56 -8.28 -29.21
C HIS A 573 47.48 -9.51 -29.24
N VAL A 574 46.94 -10.66 -29.57
CA VAL A 574 47.73 -11.91 -29.67
C VAL A 574 48.64 -11.88 -30.93
N LEU A 575 49.94 -11.92 -30.75
CA LEU A 575 50.91 -11.92 -31.84
C LEU A 575 51.16 -13.30 -32.43
N ALA A 576 51.18 -14.32 -31.59
CA ALA A 576 51.32 -15.72 -31.98
C ALA A 576 50.68 -16.67 -30.96
N VAL A 577 50.27 -17.84 -31.41
CA VAL A 577 49.84 -18.95 -30.55
C VAL A 577 50.96 -20.01 -30.57
N LEU A 578 51.40 -20.41 -29.40
CA LEU A 578 52.46 -21.36 -29.22
C LEU A 578 51.91 -22.68 -28.67
N ASP A 579 52.02 -23.77 -29.41
CA ASP A 579 51.37 -25.03 -29.08
C ASP A 579 52.28 -25.97 -28.24
N GLY A 580 51.65 -26.80 -27.42
CA GLY A 580 52.30 -27.84 -26.66
C GLY A 580 51.34 -28.94 -26.17
N SER A 581 51.85 -29.92 -25.49
CA SER A 581 51.05 -30.96 -24.82
C SER A 581 51.67 -31.36 -23.52
N ALA A 582 50.83 -31.57 -22.48
CA ALA A 582 51.29 -31.95 -21.17
C ALA A 582 50.42 -33.07 -20.55
N ALA A 583 50.98 -33.85 -19.60
CA ALA A 583 50.22 -34.90 -18.98
C ALA A 583 49.32 -34.42 -17.79
N THR A 584 49.62 -33.25 -17.25
CA THR A 584 48.90 -32.63 -16.15
C THR A 584 48.94 -31.11 -16.29
N ALA A 585 48.01 -30.41 -15.65
CA ALA A 585 48.00 -28.94 -15.60
C ALA A 585 49.33 -28.36 -15.02
N ALA A 586 49.91 -28.99 -14.03
CA ALA A 586 51.19 -28.55 -13.47
C ALA A 586 52.37 -28.62 -14.50
N THR A 587 52.40 -29.67 -15.30
CA THR A 587 53.37 -29.78 -16.41
C THR A 587 53.03 -28.83 -17.57
N ALA A 588 51.76 -28.55 -17.81
CA ALA A 588 51.30 -27.56 -18.76
C ALA A 588 51.83 -26.16 -18.41
N PHE A 589 51.69 -25.74 -17.15
CA PHE A 589 52.20 -24.44 -16.68
C PHE A 589 53.75 -24.33 -16.87
N ALA A 590 54.50 -25.37 -16.56
CA ALA A 590 55.94 -25.36 -16.75
C ALA A 590 56.32 -25.27 -18.26
N GLN A 591 55.54 -25.92 -19.11
CA GLN A 591 55.75 -25.87 -20.58
C GLN A 591 55.34 -24.49 -21.13
N ALA A 592 54.22 -23.95 -20.72
CA ALA A 592 53.78 -22.61 -21.08
C ALA A 592 54.80 -21.55 -20.67
N SER A 593 55.32 -21.65 -19.43
CA SER A 593 56.33 -20.75 -18.93
C SER A 593 57.60 -20.78 -19.79
N ALA A 594 57.96 -21.93 -20.36
CA ALA A 594 59.13 -22.08 -21.24
C ALA A 594 58.84 -21.51 -22.64
N LEU A 595 57.62 -21.67 -23.16
CA LEU A 595 57.20 -21.17 -24.47
C LEU A 595 57.04 -19.64 -24.45
N LEU A 596 56.46 -19.09 -23.42
CA LEU A 596 56.22 -17.65 -23.27
C LEU A 596 57.45 -16.87 -22.80
N ALA A 597 58.56 -17.56 -22.44
CA ALA A 597 59.73 -16.90 -21.94
C ALA A 597 60.34 -15.92 -22.97
N GLY A 598 60.25 -14.64 -22.64
CA GLY A 598 60.75 -13.57 -23.54
C GLY A 598 59.72 -12.98 -24.49
N THR A 599 58.50 -13.44 -24.48
CA THR A 599 57.36 -12.82 -25.20
C THR A 599 56.61 -11.83 -24.32
N ILE A 600 55.85 -10.95 -24.89
CA ILE A 600 55.10 -9.92 -24.18
C ILE A 600 53.60 -9.88 -24.53
N GLN A 601 53.16 -10.60 -25.52
CA GLN A 601 51.77 -10.63 -26.00
C GLN A 601 51.41 -11.91 -26.74
N ASP A 602 51.96 -13.05 -26.32
CA ASP A 602 51.67 -14.35 -26.93
C ASP A 602 50.87 -15.25 -25.94
N VAL A 603 50.22 -16.23 -26.53
CA VAL A 603 49.43 -17.23 -25.83
C VAL A 603 50.11 -18.60 -26.02
N ALA A 604 50.27 -19.39 -24.99
CA ALA A 604 50.65 -20.78 -25.10
C ALA A 604 49.40 -21.67 -24.94
N ALA A 605 49.02 -22.41 -26.00
CA ALA A 605 47.97 -23.39 -25.99
C ALA A 605 48.54 -24.78 -25.67
N ILE A 606 48.24 -25.32 -24.49
CA ILE A 606 48.83 -26.61 -24.02
C ILE A 606 47.67 -27.62 -23.84
N GLY A 607 47.70 -28.68 -24.65
CA GLY A 607 46.75 -29.79 -24.50
C GLY A 607 47.02 -30.60 -23.22
N VAL A 608 45.98 -30.87 -22.45
CA VAL A 608 46.02 -31.70 -21.22
C VAL A 608 44.82 -32.68 -21.28
N GLY A 609 45.10 -33.90 -21.71
CA GLY A 609 44.04 -34.87 -21.94
C GLY A 609 43.14 -34.51 -23.15
N ALA A 610 41.88 -34.29 -22.94
CA ALA A 610 40.93 -33.83 -23.97
C ALA A 610 40.79 -32.31 -24.01
N ASP A 611 41.36 -31.59 -23.03
CA ASP A 611 41.21 -30.14 -22.89
C ASP A 611 42.47 -29.41 -23.32
N THR A 612 42.33 -28.12 -23.58
CA THR A 612 43.45 -27.21 -23.82
C THR A 612 43.44 -26.09 -22.79
N ILE A 613 44.62 -25.85 -22.20
CA ILE A 613 44.79 -24.69 -21.29
C ILE A 613 45.53 -23.61 -22.09
N LEU A 614 44.92 -22.44 -22.21
CA LEU A 614 45.57 -21.26 -22.72
C LEU A 614 46.26 -20.52 -21.57
N PHE A 615 47.56 -20.30 -21.68
CA PHE A 615 48.33 -19.51 -20.79
C PHE A 615 48.81 -18.22 -21.43
N PHE A 616 48.71 -17.12 -20.71
CA PHE A 616 49.15 -15.82 -21.20
C PHE A 616 49.67 -14.91 -20.08
N VAL A 617 50.33 -13.83 -20.47
CA VAL A 617 50.93 -12.86 -19.56
C VAL A 617 50.11 -11.59 -19.61
N GLY A 618 49.26 -11.37 -18.63
CA GLY A 618 48.26 -10.30 -18.63
C GLY A 618 48.78 -8.88 -18.43
N ASN A 619 49.77 -8.67 -17.57
CA ASN A 619 50.16 -7.32 -17.12
C ASN A 619 51.58 -6.89 -17.54
N GLY A 620 52.10 -7.32 -18.69
CA GLY A 620 53.39 -6.89 -19.18
C GLY A 620 54.62 -7.37 -18.38
N GLY A 621 54.46 -8.41 -17.56
CA GLY A 621 55.50 -9.12 -16.85
C GLY A 621 56.34 -9.97 -17.80
N ALA A 622 57.65 -9.97 -17.69
CA ALA A 622 58.54 -10.73 -18.56
C ALA A 622 58.50 -12.22 -18.23
N GLY A 623 57.66 -13.01 -18.92
CA GLY A 623 58.02 -14.40 -19.16
C GLY A 623 57.47 -15.49 -18.26
N LEU A 624 56.54 -15.17 -17.32
CA LEU A 624 55.77 -16.19 -16.61
C LEU A 624 54.30 -15.97 -16.84
N PRO A 625 53.49 -16.98 -17.17
CA PRO A 625 52.04 -16.84 -17.25
C PRO A 625 51.46 -16.41 -15.89
N ASP A 626 50.62 -15.41 -15.90
CA ASP A 626 49.86 -14.92 -14.76
C ASP A 626 48.35 -15.14 -14.93
N SER A 627 47.93 -15.58 -16.10
CA SER A 627 46.55 -15.85 -16.42
C SER A 627 46.42 -17.14 -17.24
N ALA A 628 45.32 -17.86 -17.10
CA ALA A 628 45.04 -19.05 -17.87
C ALA A 628 43.51 -19.32 -18.00
N ILE A 629 43.14 -19.92 -19.12
CA ILE A 629 41.76 -20.32 -19.45
C ILE A 629 41.80 -21.79 -19.88
N THR A 630 40.85 -22.59 -19.44
CA THR A 630 40.69 -23.98 -19.90
C THR A 630 39.57 -24.05 -20.97
N LEU A 631 39.93 -24.65 -22.11
CA LEU A 631 39.00 -24.95 -23.20
C LEU A 631 38.65 -26.44 -23.12
N ASN A 632 37.44 -26.77 -22.74
CA ASN A 632 37.02 -28.16 -22.55
C ASN A 632 36.80 -28.87 -23.90
N GLY A 633 37.43 -30.02 -24.12
CA GLY A 633 37.23 -30.81 -25.30
C GLY A 633 37.89 -30.26 -26.59
N ILE A 634 38.65 -29.19 -26.52
CA ILE A 634 39.35 -28.57 -27.62
C ILE A 634 40.80 -29.00 -27.69
N ASP A 635 41.26 -29.43 -28.89
CA ASP A 635 42.65 -29.78 -29.13
C ASP A 635 43.52 -28.53 -29.34
N ALA A 636 44.64 -28.42 -28.62
CA ALA A 636 45.56 -27.30 -28.71
C ALA A 636 46.02 -26.99 -30.16
N MET A 637 46.12 -28.01 -31.01
CA MET A 637 46.52 -27.83 -32.43
C MET A 637 45.45 -27.15 -33.28
N THR A 638 44.23 -26.98 -32.76
CA THR A 638 43.15 -26.31 -33.49
C THR A 638 43.06 -24.82 -33.18
N ILE A 639 43.74 -24.36 -32.12
CA ILE A 639 43.74 -22.97 -31.71
C ILE A 639 44.74 -22.15 -32.48
N GLY A 640 44.33 -21.08 -33.12
CA GLY A 640 45.18 -20.17 -33.88
C GLY A 640 44.85 -18.72 -33.60
N THR A 641 45.64 -17.77 -34.13
CA THR A 641 45.40 -16.33 -33.95
C THR A 641 44.01 -15.86 -34.40
N ALA A 642 43.38 -16.62 -35.32
CA ALA A 642 42.03 -16.36 -35.80
C ALA A 642 40.94 -16.65 -34.73
N SER A 643 41.25 -17.38 -33.66
CA SER A 643 40.36 -17.62 -32.50
C SER A 643 40.31 -16.44 -31.55
N PHE A 644 41.09 -15.40 -31.78
CA PHE A 644 41.14 -14.22 -30.92
C PHE A 644 40.64 -12.99 -31.66
N ALA A 645 39.80 -12.20 -30.98
CA ALA A 645 39.19 -10.98 -31.48
C ALA A 645 40.01 -9.72 -31.23
#